data_1fb8b7c02d2fea826f91628929ded84d
#
_entry.id   1fb8b7c02d2fea826f91628929ded84d
#
_cell.length_a   1.000
_cell.length_b   1.000
_cell.length_c   1.000
_cell.angle_alpha   90.00
_cell.angle_beta   90.00
_cell.angle_gamma   90.00
#
_symmetry.space_group_name_H-M   'P 1'
#
loop_
_entity.id
_entity.type
_entity.pdbx_description
1 polymer ?
#
loop_
_entity_poly.entity_id
_entity_poly.type
_entity_poly.pdbx_seq_one_letter_code
_entity_poly.pdbx_strand_id
1 'polypeptide(L)'
;MSKNIREININQIKIHDPFWSAMQHRMTDTVIPFQEKVLNDEVPGVEKSHAIENFRIAAGLSKGEFYGMVFQDSDVAKWLEGVAYSLAVKPDNELEARADEIIDIIEKAQQPDGYLDTFFIVKEPEHRWQNLQECHELYCAGHMMEAGVAYYQTTGKDKLLHVVERLADHIISMFGEDKEPGIPGHQEVEIGLMKLYRATGKEKYKDMARYFLEERGKNPNYFYEEKKKRGWQHWGQYSLEPLDQRYTQTHATIYEQKEAVGHSVRAVYMYTAMADLAGEDKDQRLYEACQTLWDNIVKKRMYITGGIGSTVEGEAFTIDYDLPNDMAYAETCASIGMIFFAKRMLEIKPLGIYADIMEREFYNGTISGIQLDGKQFFYVNPLEVNPGTSGTIFGYKHVLPTRPGWYACACCPPNLVRLVTSLGTYAWSESDTTLYSHLFLGQTADFEKAVVKVDSSYPWEGKVTYQVKAKMKDAFELAIHIPSHIRMDTLCVTVNGEKTDAASCIKDGYLYLKQNWGENDVIELTFDLPVRKIYANTNVREDEGCVALMRGPVVYCFEGVDNGECIQALRIPREIKAETELCREGVLEGNVLIHLPGYRMESSDALYSEERPKRTDVTLTAIPYYAWANRGENQMRVWMPEE
;
A
#
# COMPACT_ATOMS: atom_id res chain seq x y z
N MET A 1 2.71 -15.41 -22.03
CA MET A 1 2.17 -14.05 -21.89
C MET A 1 1.56 -13.67 -23.24
N SER A 2 0.24 -13.55 -23.37
CA SER A 2 -0.39 -13.40 -24.69
C SER A 2 -1.37 -12.23 -24.82
N LYS A 3 -1.65 -11.49 -23.75
CA LYS A 3 -2.57 -10.35 -23.80
C LYS A 3 -1.78 -9.11 -23.39
N ASN A 4 -1.82 -8.05 -24.18
CA ASN A 4 -1.34 -6.73 -23.77
C ASN A 4 -2.40 -6.14 -22.82
N ILE A 5 -2.27 -6.39 -21.54
CA ILE A 5 -3.14 -5.82 -20.51
C ILE A 5 -2.54 -4.48 -20.11
N ARG A 6 -3.36 -3.43 -20.09
CA ARG A 6 -2.96 -2.05 -19.83
C ARG A 6 -3.67 -1.53 -18.59
N GLU A 7 -3.00 -0.67 -17.87
CA GLU A 7 -3.62 0.15 -16.83
C GLU A 7 -4.58 1.18 -17.46
N ILE A 8 -5.52 1.65 -16.65
CA ILE A 8 -6.51 2.65 -17.04
C ILE A 8 -6.08 4.02 -16.53
N ASN A 9 -6.27 5.05 -17.36
CA ASN A 9 -6.01 6.42 -16.94
C ASN A 9 -7.00 6.84 -15.86
N ILE A 10 -6.52 7.48 -14.81
CA ILE A 10 -7.35 7.90 -13.67
C ILE A 10 -8.51 8.79 -14.08
N ASN A 11 -8.33 9.64 -15.10
CA ASN A 11 -9.38 10.54 -15.61
C ASN A 11 -10.59 9.80 -16.24
N GLN A 12 -10.42 8.49 -16.53
CA GLN A 12 -11.50 7.64 -17.06
C GLN A 12 -12.40 7.07 -15.97
N ILE A 13 -12.03 7.21 -14.68
CA ILE A 13 -12.73 6.54 -13.57
C ILE A 13 -13.19 7.57 -12.55
N LYS A 14 -14.48 7.46 -12.14
CA LYS A 14 -15.06 8.26 -11.06
C LYS A 14 -15.69 7.33 -10.04
N ILE A 15 -15.17 7.33 -8.82
CA ILE A 15 -15.70 6.56 -7.69
C ILE A 15 -16.85 7.33 -7.06
N HIS A 16 -17.91 6.63 -6.71
CA HIS A 16 -19.12 7.21 -6.11
C HIS A 16 -19.79 6.31 -5.05
N ASP A 17 -19.14 5.23 -4.62
CA ASP A 17 -19.67 4.46 -3.50
C ASP A 17 -19.51 5.20 -2.16
N PRO A 18 -20.36 4.89 -1.16
CA PRO A 18 -20.36 5.62 0.11
C PRO A 18 -19.04 5.49 0.90
N PHE A 19 -18.37 4.33 0.82
CA PHE A 19 -17.18 4.06 1.60
C PHE A 19 -15.94 4.74 1.01
N TRP A 20 -15.61 4.45 -0.25
CA TRP A 20 -14.39 4.95 -0.88
C TRP A 20 -14.46 6.40 -1.31
N SER A 21 -15.66 6.90 -1.72
CA SER A 21 -15.82 8.35 -1.95
C SER A 21 -15.58 9.15 -0.68
N ALA A 22 -16.09 8.70 0.46
CA ALA A 22 -15.84 9.38 1.74
C ALA A 22 -14.34 9.38 2.09
N MET A 23 -13.64 8.26 1.81
CA MET A 23 -12.19 8.16 2.03
C MET A 23 -11.41 9.08 1.07
N GLN A 24 -11.78 9.12 -0.22
CA GLN A 24 -11.15 10.03 -1.19
C GLN A 24 -11.40 11.51 -0.84
N HIS A 25 -12.63 11.88 -0.45
CA HIS A 25 -12.93 13.23 0.00
C HIS A 25 -12.14 13.61 1.26
N ARG A 26 -11.93 12.65 2.19
CA ARG A 26 -11.06 12.88 3.35
C ARG A 26 -9.63 13.20 2.90
N MET A 27 -9.09 12.50 1.90
CA MET A 27 -7.77 12.81 1.35
C MET A 27 -7.73 14.22 0.74
N THR A 28 -8.69 14.55 -0.13
CA THR A 28 -8.71 15.84 -0.83
C THR A 28 -8.99 17.02 0.12
N ASP A 29 -9.95 16.87 1.03
CA ASP A 29 -10.48 18.01 1.80
C ASP A 29 -9.77 18.21 3.15
N THR A 30 -9.07 17.18 3.65
CA THR A 30 -8.43 17.23 4.98
C THR A 30 -6.96 16.86 4.94
N VAL A 31 -6.62 15.68 4.39
CA VAL A 31 -5.25 15.13 4.53
C VAL A 31 -4.26 15.93 3.70
N ILE A 32 -4.53 16.19 2.43
CA ILE A 32 -3.64 16.97 1.54
C ILE A 32 -3.40 18.39 2.10
N PRO A 33 -4.43 19.16 2.49
CA PRO A 33 -4.21 20.48 3.11
C PRO A 33 -3.47 20.43 4.45
N PHE A 34 -3.70 19.37 5.25
CA PHE A 34 -2.98 19.18 6.50
C PHE A 34 -1.49 18.89 6.25
N GLN A 35 -1.19 17.98 5.32
CA GLN A 35 0.20 17.63 4.98
C GLN A 35 0.94 18.83 4.35
N GLU A 36 0.30 19.62 3.50
CA GLU A 36 0.89 20.85 2.96
C GLU A 36 1.39 21.79 4.09
N LYS A 37 0.56 21.98 5.11
CA LYS A 37 0.94 22.80 6.28
C LYS A 37 2.09 22.17 7.08
N VAL A 38 2.10 20.85 7.23
CA VAL A 38 3.21 20.16 7.91
C VAL A 38 4.51 20.30 7.13
N LEU A 39 4.48 20.11 5.80
CA LEU A 39 5.63 20.26 4.90
C LEU A 39 6.19 21.69 4.89
N ASN A 40 5.37 22.69 5.24
CA ASN A 40 5.75 24.10 5.44
C ASN A 40 6.04 24.47 6.92
N ASP A 41 6.09 23.50 7.86
CA ASP A 41 6.28 23.71 9.30
C ASP A 41 5.20 24.58 9.98
N GLU A 42 3.98 24.60 9.45
CA GLU A 42 2.88 25.47 9.91
C GLU A 42 1.97 24.81 10.96
N VAL A 43 2.18 23.54 11.32
CA VAL A 43 1.34 22.81 12.27
C VAL A 43 2.02 22.74 13.63
N PRO A 44 1.52 23.45 14.67
CA PRO A 44 2.11 23.38 16.01
C PRO A 44 1.92 22.00 16.66
N GLY A 45 2.93 21.53 17.39
CA GLY A 45 2.84 20.32 18.21
C GLY A 45 3.02 19.00 17.45
N VAL A 46 3.33 19.04 16.17
CA VAL A 46 3.75 17.88 15.38
C VAL A 46 5.26 17.94 15.10
N GLU A 47 5.84 16.82 14.70
CA GLU A 47 7.25 16.76 14.28
C GLU A 47 7.48 17.68 13.07
N LYS A 48 8.61 18.39 13.09
CA LYS A 48 8.97 19.36 12.04
C LYS A 48 9.43 18.63 10.78
N SER A 49 8.90 19.05 9.63
CA SER A 49 9.27 18.48 8.32
C SER A 49 10.37 19.26 7.60
N HIS A 50 10.19 20.58 7.43
CA HIS A 50 11.07 21.49 6.69
C HIS A 50 11.26 21.15 5.20
N ALA A 51 10.50 20.21 4.66
CA ALA A 51 10.76 19.64 3.33
C ALA A 51 10.64 20.69 2.21
N ILE A 52 9.60 21.53 2.20
CA ILE A 52 9.46 22.58 1.18
C ILE A 52 10.51 23.68 1.37
N GLU A 53 10.88 24.01 2.61
CA GLU A 53 11.91 25.01 2.88
C GLU A 53 13.30 24.55 2.42
N ASN A 54 13.63 23.25 2.53
CA ASN A 54 14.86 22.67 1.97
C ASN A 54 14.95 22.93 0.45
N PHE A 55 13.85 22.80 -0.29
CA PHE A 55 13.80 23.14 -1.72
C PHE A 55 13.97 24.65 -1.96
N ARG A 56 13.39 25.55 -1.12
CA ARG A 56 13.60 27.00 -1.24
C ARG A 56 15.05 27.39 -1.01
N ILE A 57 15.71 26.74 -0.04
CA ILE A 57 17.14 26.97 0.24
C ILE A 57 18.00 26.47 -0.94
N ALA A 58 17.74 25.26 -1.45
CA ALA A 58 18.43 24.69 -2.60
C ALA A 58 18.25 25.55 -3.88
N ALA A 59 17.10 26.18 -4.05
CA ALA A 59 16.79 27.11 -5.14
C ALA A 59 17.40 28.50 -4.95
N GLY A 60 18.02 28.81 -3.82
CA GLY A 60 18.55 30.13 -3.49
C GLY A 60 17.46 31.19 -3.22
N LEU A 61 16.22 30.78 -2.99
CA LEU A 61 15.08 31.65 -2.65
C LEU A 61 15.01 31.97 -1.16
N SER A 62 15.64 31.16 -0.33
CA SER A 62 15.74 31.33 1.11
C SER A 62 17.17 31.07 1.56
N LYS A 63 17.50 31.51 2.80
CA LYS A 63 18.80 31.29 3.43
C LYS A 63 18.59 30.42 4.68
N GLY A 64 19.32 29.34 4.80
CA GLY A 64 19.22 28.44 5.93
C GLY A 64 20.14 27.23 5.78
N GLU A 65 19.98 26.27 6.65
CA GLU A 65 20.63 24.98 6.61
C GLU A 65 19.58 23.89 6.31
N PHE A 66 20.00 22.79 5.70
CA PHE A 66 19.15 21.62 5.51
C PHE A 66 18.69 21.07 6.88
N TYR A 67 17.41 20.71 6.98
CA TYR A 67 16.84 20.08 8.17
C TYR A 67 16.06 18.81 7.78
N GLY A 68 16.08 17.81 8.67
CA GLY A 68 15.34 16.58 8.54
C GLY A 68 16.19 15.40 8.06
N MET A 69 15.53 14.38 7.56
CA MET A 69 16.15 13.16 7.03
C MET A 69 16.75 13.39 5.65
N VAL A 70 17.82 12.67 5.33
CA VAL A 70 18.52 12.76 4.03
C VAL A 70 17.60 12.49 2.82
N PHE A 71 16.47 11.85 3.04
CA PHE A 71 15.44 11.53 2.03
C PHE A 71 14.19 12.42 2.13
N GLN A 72 14.28 13.57 2.78
CA GLN A 72 13.14 14.47 3.03
C GLN A 72 12.41 14.92 1.76
N ASP A 73 13.12 15.00 0.63
CA ASP A 73 12.57 15.37 -0.68
C ASP A 73 11.45 14.44 -1.14
N SER A 74 11.49 13.17 -0.73
CA SER A 74 10.48 12.17 -1.08
C SER A 74 9.10 12.48 -0.50
N ASP A 75 9.01 13.24 0.61
CA ASP A 75 7.73 13.63 1.21
C ASP A 75 7.00 14.63 0.32
N VAL A 76 7.73 15.61 -0.23
CA VAL A 76 7.18 16.57 -1.20
C VAL A 76 6.78 15.87 -2.49
N ALA A 77 7.61 14.96 -2.99
CA ALA A 77 7.33 14.19 -4.19
C ALA A 77 6.03 13.37 -4.08
N LYS A 78 5.88 12.59 -3.00
CA LYS A 78 4.66 11.78 -2.75
C LYS A 78 3.43 12.67 -2.53
N TRP A 79 3.59 13.81 -1.85
CA TRP A 79 2.51 14.77 -1.67
C TRP A 79 2.06 15.33 -3.02
N LEU A 80 2.99 15.73 -3.92
CA LEU A 80 2.67 16.19 -5.27
C LEU A 80 1.99 15.11 -6.12
N GLU A 81 2.42 13.85 -6.02
CA GLU A 81 1.74 12.73 -6.67
C GLU A 81 0.30 12.58 -6.16
N GLY A 82 0.11 12.66 -4.84
CA GLY A 82 -1.22 12.65 -4.21
C GLY A 82 -2.09 13.82 -4.65
N VAL A 83 -1.54 15.03 -4.74
CA VAL A 83 -2.23 16.21 -5.28
C VAL A 83 -2.64 15.98 -6.73
N ALA A 84 -1.72 15.48 -7.57
CA ALA A 84 -2.02 15.19 -8.96
C ALA A 84 -3.27 14.30 -9.11
N TYR A 85 -3.29 13.15 -8.41
CA TYR A 85 -4.44 12.26 -8.46
C TYR A 85 -5.70 12.86 -7.82
N SER A 86 -5.56 13.69 -6.79
CA SER A 86 -6.70 14.36 -6.17
C SER A 86 -7.40 15.34 -7.11
N LEU A 87 -6.67 16.01 -8.00
CA LEU A 87 -7.22 16.90 -9.02
C LEU A 87 -8.07 16.13 -10.06
N ALA A 88 -7.77 14.87 -10.33
CA ALA A 88 -8.62 14.00 -11.16
C ALA A 88 -9.91 13.58 -10.42
N VAL A 89 -9.85 13.39 -9.10
CA VAL A 89 -11.02 13.07 -8.25
C VAL A 89 -11.93 14.27 -8.09
N LYS A 90 -11.34 15.41 -7.71
CA LYS A 90 -12.03 16.68 -7.45
C LYS A 90 -11.18 17.85 -7.96
N PRO A 91 -11.49 18.43 -9.11
CA PRO A 91 -10.76 19.60 -9.62
C PRO A 91 -10.76 20.74 -8.59
N ASP A 92 -9.58 21.30 -8.32
CA ASP A 92 -9.36 22.41 -7.39
C ASP A 92 -8.25 23.33 -7.93
N ASN A 93 -8.66 24.46 -8.49
CA ASN A 93 -7.73 25.42 -9.13
C ASN A 93 -6.78 26.09 -8.12
N GLU A 94 -7.17 26.22 -6.85
CA GLU A 94 -6.31 26.82 -5.82
C GLU A 94 -5.23 25.82 -5.39
N LEU A 95 -5.59 24.56 -5.20
CA LEU A 95 -4.63 23.49 -4.92
C LEU A 95 -3.66 23.29 -6.08
N GLU A 96 -4.17 23.31 -7.32
CA GLU A 96 -3.34 23.21 -8.53
C GLU A 96 -2.34 24.37 -8.63
N ALA A 97 -2.77 25.61 -8.34
CA ALA A 97 -1.87 26.77 -8.34
C ALA A 97 -0.77 26.64 -7.27
N ARG A 98 -1.09 26.18 -6.06
CA ARG A 98 -0.08 25.95 -5.01
C ARG A 98 0.91 24.84 -5.39
N ALA A 99 0.42 23.76 -6.03
CA ALA A 99 1.30 22.72 -6.56
C ALA A 99 2.24 23.26 -7.65
N ASP A 100 1.74 24.10 -8.55
CA ASP A 100 2.56 24.78 -9.57
C ASP A 100 3.67 25.64 -8.94
N GLU A 101 3.37 26.38 -7.86
CA GLU A 101 4.37 27.17 -7.12
C GLU A 101 5.47 26.29 -6.53
N ILE A 102 5.12 25.14 -5.97
CA ILE A 102 6.10 24.18 -5.44
C ILE A 102 6.93 23.57 -6.58
N ILE A 103 6.31 23.24 -7.70
CA ILE A 103 7.00 22.75 -8.91
C ILE A 103 7.99 23.81 -9.44
N ASP A 104 7.63 25.10 -9.40
CA ASP A 104 8.53 26.21 -9.77
C ASP A 104 9.76 26.29 -8.85
N ILE A 105 9.59 26.02 -7.57
CA ILE A 105 10.69 25.97 -6.59
C ILE A 105 11.59 24.77 -6.88
N ILE A 106 11.02 23.58 -7.14
CA ILE A 106 11.76 22.36 -7.48
C ILE A 106 12.58 22.57 -8.77
N GLU A 107 11.97 23.14 -9.81
CA GLU A 107 12.69 23.45 -11.07
C GLU A 107 13.89 24.34 -10.83
N LYS A 108 13.75 25.39 -10.00
CA LYS A 108 14.85 26.30 -9.64
C LYS A 108 15.94 25.64 -8.79
N ALA A 109 15.58 24.65 -7.96
CA ALA A 109 16.53 23.89 -7.15
C ALA A 109 17.38 22.94 -7.99
N GLN A 110 16.87 22.46 -9.13
CA GLN A 110 17.59 21.54 -9.99
C GLN A 110 18.89 22.15 -10.52
N GLN A 111 19.98 21.40 -10.40
CA GLN A 111 21.31 21.84 -10.82
C GLN A 111 21.45 21.84 -12.35
N PRO A 112 22.40 22.59 -12.91
CA PRO A 112 22.60 22.69 -14.37
C PRO A 112 22.88 21.36 -15.07
N ASP A 113 23.45 20.38 -14.35
CA ASP A 113 23.70 19.03 -14.82
C ASP A 113 22.50 18.08 -14.73
N GLY A 114 21.35 18.58 -14.25
CA GLY A 114 20.13 17.82 -14.04
C GLY A 114 19.99 17.17 -12.66
N TYR A 115 20.99 17.25 -11.80
CA TYR A 115 20.95 16.70 -10.44
C TYR A 115 19.90 17.39 -9.56
N LEU A 116 19.23 16.62 -8.71
CA LEU A 116 18.21 17.14 -7.77
C LEU A 116 18.16 16.25 -6.52
N ASP A 117 18.65 16.75 -5.41
CA ASP A 117 18.51 16.24 -4.05
C ASP A 117 18.92 17.37 -3.09
N THR A 118 18.00 17.84 -2.24
CA THR A 118 18.22 19.05 -1.46
C THR A 118 19.28 18.87 -0.39
N PHE A 119 19.43 17.68 0.20
CA PHE A 119 20.46 17.40 1.18
C PHE A 119 21.86 17.62 0.61
N PHE A 120 22.14 17.01 -0.56
CA PHE A 120 23.44 17.13 -1.18
C PHE A 120 23.67 18.49 -1.87
N ILE A 121 22.61 19.15 -2.34
CA ILE A 121 22.76 20.51 -2.91
C ILE A 121 23.15 21.51 -1.80
N VAL A 122 22.50 21.42 -0.63
CA VAL A 122 22.64 22.43 0.44
C VAL A 122 23.79 22.11 1.39
N LYS A 123 23.97 20.84 1.76
CA LYS A 123 24.82 20.46 2.90
C LYS A 123 26.10 19.75 2.52
N GLU A 124 26.06 18.79 1.58
CA GLU A 124 27.20 17.91 1.27
C GLU A 124 27.39 17.72 -0.25
N PRO A 125 27.58 18.78 -1.04
CA PRO A 125 27.62 18.68 -2.51
C PRO A 125 28.78 17.82 -3.04
N GLU A 126 29.85 17.68 -2.27
CA GLU A 126 31.02 16.84 -2.61
C GLU A 126 30.75 15.34 -2.43
N HIS A 127 29.68 14.95 -1.75
CA HIS A 127 29.35 13.55 -1.44
C HIS A 127 28.27 12.94 -2.35
N ARG A 128 27.80 13.65 -3.38
CA ARG A 128 26.80 13.15 -4.33
C ARG A 128 27.17 11.78 -4.88
N TRP A 129 26.21 10.85 -4.90
CA TRP A 129 26.32 9.48 -5.42
C TRP A 129 27.37 8.58 -4.73
N GLN A 130 27.94 8.98 -3.62
CA GLN A 130 28.98 8.20 -2.93
C GLN A 130 28.43 7.18 -1.94
N ASN A 131 27.21 7.36 -1.45
CA ASN A 131 26.60 6.51 -0.43
C ASN A 131 25.19 6.11 -0.86
N LEU A 132 25.08 5.26 -1.87
CA LEU A 132 23.78 4.78 -2.37
C LEU A 132 23.07 3.90 -1.35
N GLN A 133 23.82 3.24 -0.45
CA GLN A 133 23.27 2.41 0.60
C GLN A 133 22.35 3.17 1.56
N GLU A 134 22.79 4.33 2.04
CA GLU A 134 22.17 5.03 3.19
C GLU A 134 21.45 6.31 2.78
N CYS A 135 21.93 7.03 1.75
CA CYS A 135 21.52 8.41 1.50
C CYS A 135 20.33 8.60 0.56
N HIS A 136 19.79 7.53 0.02
CA HIS A 136 18.49 7.52 -0.65
C HIS A 136 18.31 8.50 -1.85
N GLU A 137 19.40 8.96 -2.50
CA GLU A 137 19.32 9.85 -3.66
C GLU A 137 18.46 9.25 -4.79
N LEU A 138 18.69 7.96 -5.11
CA LEU A 138 17.88 7.24 -6.12
C LEU A 138 16.43 7.02 -5.68
N TYR A 139 16.17 6.84 -4.39
CA TYR A 139 14.81 6.75 -3.85
C TYR A 139 14.04 8.06 -4.01
N CYS A 140 14.65 9.19 -3.65
CA CYS A 140 14.06 10.52 -3.86
C CYS A 140 13.82 10.80 -5.35
N ALA A 141 14.77 10.42 -6.21
CA ALA A 141 14.62 10.56 -7.66
C ALA A 141 13.44 9.73 -8.20
N GLY A 142 13.26 8.49 -7.74
CA GLY A 142 12.15 7.63 -8.12
C GLY A 142 10.80 8.26 -7.79
N HIS A 143 10.59 8.68 -6.56
CA HIS A 143 9.35 9.35 -6.14
C HIS A 143 9.10 10.66 -6.90
N MET A 144 10.15 11.43 -7.20
CA MET A 144 9.99 12.65 -8.00
C MET A 144 9.58 12.33 -9.45
N MET A 145 10.09 11.23 -10.03
CA MET A 145 9.65 10.76 -11.35
C MET A 145 8.19 10.33 -11.35
N GLU A 146 7.75 9.59 -10.31
CA GLU A 146 6.34 9.22 -10.15
C GLU A 146 5.44 10.47 -10.06
N ALA A 147 5.84 11.47 -9.26
CA ALA A 147 5.11 12.74 -9.15
C ALA A 147 5.04 13.50 -10.49
N GLY A 148 6.16 13.57 -11.22
CA GLY A 148 6.22 14.24 -12.52
C GLY A 148 5.30 13.60 -13.56
N VAL A 149 5.28 12.28 -13.61
CA VAL A 149 4.39 11.52 -14.49
C VAL A 149 2.92 11.69 -14.10
N ALA A 150 2.60 11.56 -12.80
CA ALA A 150 1.23 11.72 -12.30
C ALA A 150 0.68 13.11 -12.58
N TYR A 151 1.47 14.16 -12.33
CA TYR A 151 1.06 15.55 -12.57
C TYR A 151 0.81 15.83 -14.05
N TYR A 152 1.67 15.32 -14.93
CA TYR A 152 1.47 15.43 -16.39
C TYR A 152 0.21 14.68 -16.86
N GLN A 153 0.01 13.44 -16.40
CA GLN A 153 -1.13 12.62 -16.82
C GLN A 153 -2.49 13.19 -16.37
N THR A 154 -2.53 13.89 -15.23
CA THR A 154 -3.77 14.44 -14.67
C THR A 154 -4.08 15.84 -15.15
N THR A 155 -3.07 16.71 -15.27
CA THR A 155 -3.24 18.14 -15.58
C THR A 155 -2.85 18.51 -17.01
N GLY A 156 -2.04 17.69 -17.69
CA GLY A 156 -1.42 18.01 -18.97
C GLY A 156 -0.22 18.97 -18.88
N LYS A 157 0.16 19.43 -17.67
CA LYS A 157 1.31 20.33 -17.46
C LYS A 157 2.60 19.53 -17.39
N ASP A 158 3.59 19.90 -18.19
CA ASP A 158 4.81 19.12 -18.44
C ASP A 158 6.06 19.63 -17.72
N LYS A 159 5.97 20.72 -16.94
CA LYS A 159 7.14 21.32 -16.27
C LYS A 159 7.87 20.31 -15.37
N LEU A 160 7.14 19.66 -14.44
CA LEU A 160 7.73 18.67 -13.55
C LEU A 160 8.22 17.44 -14.32
N LEU A 161 7.50 17.03 -15.38
CA LEU A 161 7.95 15.94 -16.27
C LEU A 161 9.32 16.26 -16.88
N HIS A 162 9.54 17.49 -17.37
CA HIS A 162 10.84 17.91 -17.90
C HIS A 162 11.95 17.94 -16.82
N VAL A 163 11.62 18.34 -15.58
CA VAL A 163 12.57 18.28 -14.46
C VAL A 163 13.01 16.85 -14.23
N VAL A 164 12.08 15.90 -14.14
CA VAL A 164 12.43 14.50 -13.86
C VAL A 164 13.06 13.78 -15.05
N GLU A 165 12.78 14.21 -16.30
CA GLU A 165 13.52 13.74 -17.47
C GLU A 165 15.01 14.14 -17.40
N ARG A 166 15.31 15.40 -17.03
CA ARG A 166 16.70 15.85 -16.84
C ARG A 166 17.38 15.09 -15.69
N LEU A 167 16.67 14.83 -14.60
CA LEU A 167 17.18 14.03 -13.49
C LEU A 167 17.47 12.58 -13.91
N ALA A 168 16.57 11.94 -14.65
CA ALA A 168 16.78 10.60 -15.19
C ALA A 168 17.95 10.54 -16.18
N ASP A 169 18.08 11.56 -17.03
CA ASP A 169 19.21 11.68 -17.96
C ASP A 169 20.55 11.85 -17.23
N HIS A 170 20.56 12.62 -16.13
CA HIS A 170 21.72 12.74 -15.25
C HIS A 170 22.08 11.37 -14.64
N ILE A 171 21.12 10.64 -14.07
CA ILE A 171 21.32 9.29 -13.50
C ILE A 171 21.90 8.34 -14.57
N ILE A 172 21.32 8.33 -15.78
CA ILE A 172 21.82 7.54 -16.90
C ILE A 172 23.26 7.94 -17.28
N SER A 173 23.65 9.21 -17.13
CA SER A 173 25.02 9.65 -17.38
C SER A 173 26.02 9.12 -16.35
N MET A 174 25.58 8.87 -15.12
CA MET A 174 26.42 8.42 -14.00
C MET A 174 26.60 6.90 -13.95
N PHE A 175 25.51 6.14 -14.12
CA PHE A 175 25.46 4.69 -13.89
C PHE A 175 25.24 3.91 -15.19
N GLY A 176 25.73 2.66 -15.25
CA GLY A 176 25.59 1.77 -16.41
C GLY A 176 26.72 0.76 -16.51
N GLU A 177 26.64 -0.18 -17.47
CA GLU A 177 27.63 -1.25 -17.65
C GLU A 177 29.07 -0.73 -17.90
N ASP A 178 29.20 0.35 -18.67
CA ASP A 178 30.49 0.96 -19.01
C ASP A 178 30.83 2.20 -18.15
N LYS A 179 30.13 2.37 -17.00
CA LYS A 179 30.24 3.54 -16.11
C LYS A 179 30.50 3.10 -14.67
N GLU A 180 30.35 4.02 -13.72
CA GLU A 180 30.39 3.65 -12.31
C GLU A 180 29.24 2.66 -12.01
N PRO A 181 29.54 1.47 -11.47
CA PRO A 181 28.50 0.53 -11.06
C PRO A 181 27.71 1.13 -9.90
N GLY A 182 26.39 0.97 -9.94
CA GLY A 182 25.51 1.48 -8.88
C GLY A 182 24.22 0.69 -8.81
N ILE A 183 23.73 0.51 -7.59
CA ILE A 183 22.40 -0.02 -7.31
C ILE A 183 21.75 0.82 -6.20
N PRO A 184 20.44 1.10 -6.24
CA PRO A 184 19.80 1.87 -5.18
C PRO A 184 19.85 1.14 -3.83
N GLY A 185 20.17 1.83 -2.75
CA GLY A 185 20.10 1.28 -1.39
C GLY A 185 18.67 0.99 -0.99
N HIS A 186 17.76 1.90 -1.32
CA HIS A 186 16.32 1.68 -1.28
C HIS A 186 15.76 1.69 -2.69
N GLN A 187 15.15 0.58 -3.08
CA GLN A 187 14.50 0.41 -4.38
C GLN A 187 13.28 1.32 -4.47
N GLU A 188 13.16 2.03 -5.55
CA GLU A 188 12.07 2.94 -5.93
C GLU A 188 12.31 3.54 -7.32
N VAL A 189 13.55 3.90 -7.63
CA VAL A 189 13.91 4.54 -8.90
C VAL A 189 13.51 3.69 -10.09
N GLU A 190 13.53 2.38 -9.95
CA GLU A 190 13.12 1.43 -10.98
C GLU A 190 11.64 1.59 -11.34
N ILE A 191 10.77 1.82 -10.33
CA ILE A 191 9.34 2.10 -10.54
C ILE A 191 9.17 3.44 -11.25
N GLY A 192 9.84 4.48 -10.75
CA GLY A 192 9.79 5.81 -11.34
C GLY A 192 10.25 5.83 -12.80
N LEU A 193 11.34 5.15 -13.12
CA LEU A 193 11.88 5.01 -14.48
C LEU A 193 10.91 4.27 -15.41
N MET A 194 10.25 3.20 -14.95
CA MET A 194 9.24 2.48 -15.73
C MET A 194 8.01 3.34 -16.01
N LYS A 195 7.52 4.11 -15.04
CA LYS A 195 6.45 5.09 -15.25
C LYS A 195 6.86 6.17 -16.25
N LEU A 196 8.09 6.69 -16.13
CA LEU A 196 8.65 7.69 -17.03
C LEU A 196 8.78 7.16 -18.47
N TYR A 197 9.22 5.90 -18.62
CA TYR A 197 9.24 5.21 -19.91
C TYR A 197 7.85 5.18 -20.56
N ARG A 198 6.82 4.75 -19.81
CA ARG A 198 5.44 4.69 -20.35
C ARG A 198 4.88 6.05 -20.72
N ALA A 199 5.19 7.09 -19.95
CA ALA A 199 4.70 8.44 -20.21
C ALA A 199 5.37 9.09 -21.42
N THR A 200 6.65 8.74 -21.70
CA THR A 200 7.46 9.44 -22.72
C THR A 200 7.78 8.59 -23.95
N GLY A 201 7.66 7.26 -23.86
CA GLY A 201 8.08 6.31 -24.89
C GLY A 201 9.59 6.20 -25.08
N LYS A 202 10.41 6.75 -24.17
CA LYS A 202 11.88 6.78 -24.30
C LYS A 202 12.49 5.51 -23.68
N GLU A 203 12.93 4.56 -24.52
CA GLU A 203 13.49 3.25 -24.11
C GLU A 203 14.62 3.35 -23.09
N LYS A 204 15.44 4.39 -23.14
CA LYS A 204 16.57 4.60 -22.22
C LYS A 204 16.19 4.55 -20.74
N TYR A 205 14.93 4.93 -20.39
CA TYR A 205 14.44 4.87 -19.01
C TYR A 205 14.13 3.45 -18.59
N LYS A 206 13.50 2.66 -19.46
CA LYS A 206 13.29 1.22 -19.22
C LYS A 206 14.62 0.47 -19.13
N ASP A 207 15.58 0.79 -20.01
CA ASP A 207 16.91 0.18 -19.99
C ASP A 207 17.66 0.49 -18.69
N MET A 208 17.51 1.69 -18.14
CA MET A 208 18.11 2.04 -16.85
C MET A 208 17.44 1.33 -15.67
N ALA A 209 16.11 1.18 -15.69
CA ALA A 209 15.38 0.37 -14.70
C ALA A 209 15.84 -1.09 -14.73
N ARG A 210 15.96 -1.67 -15.94
CA ARG A 210 16.51 -3.03 -16.14
C ARG A 210 17.92 -3.14 -15.58
N TYR A 211 18.80 -2.18 -15.88
CA TYR A 211 20.17 -2.16 -15.38
C TYR A 211 20.21 -2.27 -13.85
N PHE A 212 19.48 -1.43 -13.12
CA PHE A 212 19.46 -1.46 -11.66
C PHE A 212 18.94 -2.78 -11.10
N LEU A 213 17.89 -3.35 -11.70
CA LEU A 213 17.33 -4.65 -11.30
C LEU A 213 18.32 -5.80 -11.56
N GLU A 214 18.91 -5.86 -12.74
CA GLU A 214 19.81 -6.96 -13.12
C GLU A 214 21.20 -6.83 -12.50
N GLU A 215 21.66 -5.63 -12.17
CA GLU A 215 22.94 -5.43 -11.48
C GLU A 215 22.87 -5.87 -10.02
N ARG A 216 21.68 -5.75 -9.40
CA ARG A 216 21.47 -6.19 -8.03
C ARG A 216 21.70 -7.70 -7.89
N GLY A 217 22.59 -8.05 -6.95
CA GLY A 217 22.95 -9.44 -6.65
C GLY A 217 24.01 -10.05 -7.55
N LYS A 218 24.48 -9.38 -8.61
CA LYS A 218 25.69 -9.81 -9.33
C LYS A 218 26.93 -9.75 -8.43
N ASN A 219 27.04 -8.69 -7.63
CA ASN A 219 28.02 -8.58 -6.56
C ASN A 219 27.30 -8.49 -5.21
N PRO A 220 27.18 -9.58 -4.45
CA PRO A 220 26.56 -9.54 -3.12
C PRO A 220 27.24 -8.59 -2.14
N ASN A 221 28.52 -8.28 -2.34
CA ASN A 221 29.31 -7.41 -1.47
C ASN A 221 29.32 -5.94 -1.91
N TYR A 222 28.48 -5.55 -2.87
CA TYR A 222 28.48 -4.20 -3.46
C TYR A 222 28.50 -3.10 -2.38
N PHE A 223 27.55 -3.10 -1.44
CA PHE A 223 27.46 -2.07 -0.42
C PHE A 223 28.60 -2.10 0.61
N TYR A 224 29.18 -3.27 0.87
CA TYR A 224 30.38 -3.36 1.69
C TYR A 224 31.59 -2.72 1.00
N GLU A 225 31.76 -2.96 -0.29
CA GLU A 225 32.83 -2.37 -1.11
C GLU A 225 32.64 -0.86 -1.27
N GLU A 226 31.40 -0.41 -1.53
CA GLU A 226 31.02 1.00 -1.57
C GLU A 226 31.39 1.70 -0.25
N LYS A 227 30.96 1.15 0.90
CA LYS A 227 31.30 1.69 2.22
C LYS A 227 32.80 1.80 2.45
N LYS A 228 33.55 0.77 2.07
CA LYS A 228 35.01 0.76 2.18
C LYS A 228 35.66 1.82 1.28
N LYS A 229 35.14 2.00 0.06
CA LYS A 229 35.65 2.98 -0.92
C LYS A 229 35.41 4.41 -0.44
N ARG A 230 34.21 4.74 0.06
CA ARG A 230 33.86 6.09 0.50
C ARG A 230 34.49 6.50 1.83
N GLY A 231 34.71 5.55 2.76
CA GLY A 231 35.41 5.80 4.02
C GLY A 231 34.62 6.59 5.07
N TRP A 232 33.33 6.87 4.84
CA TRP A 232 32.41 7.54 5.75
C TRP A 232 31.04 6.85 5.73
N GLN A 233 30.17 7.18 6.70
CA GLN A 233 28.81 6.68 6.81
C GLN A 233 27.87 7.79 7.29
N HIS A 234 26.62 7.76 6.84
CA HIS A 234 25.64 8.79 7.19
C HIS A 234 25.04 8.55 8.58
N TRP A 235 24.62 7.31 8.86
CA TRP A 235 23.91 6.96 10.10
C TRP A 235 24.83 6.70 11.31
N GLY A 236 26.14 6.81 11.17
CA GLY A 236 27.10 6.64 12.24
C GLY A 236 27.00 5.26 12.89
N GLN A 237 26.75 5.22 14.21
CA GLN A 237 26.66 3.99 14.99
C GLN A 237 25.45 3.08 14.63
N TYR A 238 24.47 3.62 13.91
CA TYR A 238 23.30 2.85 13.46
C TYR A 238 23.55 2.12 12.13
N SER A 239 24.72 2.25 11.54
CA SER A 239 25.09 1.48 10.36
C SER A 239 25.15 0.00 10.72
N LEU A 240 24.39 -0.83 9.96
CA LEU A 240 24.40 -2.28 10.15
C LEU A 240 25.76 -2.86 9.81
N GLU A 241 26.39 -3.54 10.78
CA GLU A 241 27.65 -4.23 10.59
C GLU A 241 27.66 -5.60 11.32
N PRO A 242 28.06 -6.67 10.64
CA PRO A 242 28.35 -6.77 9.21
C PRO A 242 27.08 -6.54 8.36
N LEU A 243 27.24 -5.99 7.16
CA LEU A 243 26.13 -5.80 6.23
C LEU A 243 25.50 -7.15 5.89
N ASP A 244 24.24 -7.34 6.26
CA ASP A 244 23.49 -8.49 5.81
C ASP A 244 23.04 -8.26 4.36
N GLN A 245 23.60 -9.05 3.46
CA GLN A 245 23.26 -9.01 2.03
C GLN A 245 21.78 -9.33 1.77
N ARG A 246 21.14 -10.07 2.65
CA ARG A 246 19.69 -10.35 2.59
C ARG A 246 18.88 -9.09 2.91
N TYR A 247 19.37 -8.24 3.79
CA TYR A 247 18.71 -6.99 4.17
C TYR A 247 18.48 -6.06 2.97
N THR A 248 19.46 -6.00 2.06
CA THR A 248 19.41 -5.15 0.85
C THR A 248 19.01 -5.90 -0.42
N GLN A 249 18.59 -7.16 -0.30
CA GLN A 249 18.25 -8.06 -1.40
C GLN A 249 19.41 -8.24 -2.42
N THR A 250 20.67 -8.09 -1.97
CA THR A 250 21.87 -8.30 -2.82
C THR A 250 22.44 -9.71 -2.74
N HIS A 251 21.89 -10.58 -1.89
CA HIS A 251 22.37 -11.95 -1.65
C HIS A 251 22.28 -12.87 -2.88
N ALA A 252 21.45 -12.54 -3.86
CA ALA A 252 21.26 -13.28 -5.10
C ALA A 252 20.68 -12.36 -6.18
N THR A 253 20.86 -12.74 -7.45
CA THR A 253 20.22 -12.04 -8.57
C THR A 253 18.71 -12.14 -8.51
N ILE A 254 18.00 -11.20 -9.15
CA ILE A 254 16.53 -11.15 -9.15
C ILE A 254 15.87 -12.44 -9.66
N TYR A 255 16.55 -13.20 -10.50
CA TYR A 255 16.09 -14.49 -11.04
C TYR A 255 16.27 -15.67 -10.07
N GLU A 256 17.11 -15.52 -9.06
CA GLU A 256 17.52 -16.62 -8.16
C GLU A 256 16.96 -16.48 -6.75
N GLN A 257 16.38 -15.33 -6.40
CA GLN A 257 15.76 -15.12 -5.10
C GLN A 257 14.53 -16.03 -4.93
N LYS A 258 14.42 -16.70 -3.77
CA LYS A 258 13.37 -17.68 -3.47
C LYS A 258 12.50 -17.27 -2.29
N GLU A 259 12.94 -16.31 -1.50
CA GLU A 259 12.30 -15.84 -0.29
C GLU A 259 12.30 -14.32 -0.27
N ALA A 260 11.21 -13.73 0.25
CA ALA A 260 11.15 -12.32 0.55
C ALA A 260 11.94 -12.04 1.84
N VAL A 261 13.02 -11.28 1.75
CA VAL A 261 13.95 -11.06 2.86
C VAL A 261 14.32 -9.60 3.02
N GLY A 262 14.83 -9.25 4.19
CA GLY A 262 15.32 -7.91 4.50
C GLY A 262 14.20 -6.89 4.65
N HIS A 263 14.51 -5.64 4.41
CA HIS A 263 13.55 -4.54 4.56
C HIS A 263 12.33 -4.73 3.65
N SER A 264 11.14 -4.74 4.23
CA SER A 264 9.92 -5.15 3.55
C SER A 264 9.50 -4.21 2.40
N VAL A 265 9.62 -2.89 2.59
CA VAL A 265 9.28 -1.90 1.55
C VAL A 265 10.26 -2.00 0.37
N ARG A 266 11.56 -2.05 0.65
CA ARG A 266 12.59 -2.25 -0.41
C ARG A 266 12.30 -3.48 -1.25
N ALA A 267 11.95 -4.59 -0.60
CA ALA A 267 11.63 -5.85 -1.26
C ALA A 267 10.41 -5.71 -2.19
N VAL A 268 9.27 -5.24 -1.69
CA VAL A 268 8.04 -5.18 -2.52
C VAL A 268 8.10 -4.10 -3.60
N TYR A 269 8.88 -3.04 -3.41
CA TYR A 269 9.13 -2.05 -4.47
C TYR A 269 9.99 -2.66 -5.58
N MET A 270 11.05 -3.39 -5.23
CA MET A 270 11.81 -4.16 -6.21
C MET A 270 10.93 -5.16 -6.96
N TYR A 271 10.09 -5.93 -6.25
CA TYR A 271 9.20 -6.92 -6.87
C TYR A 271 8.15 -6.27 -7.78
N THR A 272 7.69 -5.06 -7.43
CA THR A 272 6.82 -4.25 -8.31
C THR A 272 7.52 -3.93 -9.61
N ALA A 273 8.75 -3.42 -9.56
CA ALA A 273 9.52 -3.09 -10.75
C ALA A 273 9.90 -4.34 -11.56
N MET A 274 10.24 -5.46 -10.89
CA MET A 274 10.47 -6.75 -11.55
C MET A 274 9.24 -7.23 -12.34
N ALA A 275 8.05 -7.18 -11.72
CA ALA A 275 6.81 -7.57 -12.38
C ALA A 275 6.48 -6.64 -13.55
N ASP A 276 6.72 -5.35 -13.37
CA ASP A 276 6.54 -4.34 -14.40
C ASP A 276 7.40 -4.62 -15.63
N LEU A 277 8.70 -4.82 -15.41
CA LEU A 277 9.65 -5.17 -16.47
C LEU A 277 9.32 -6.53 -17.11
N ALA A 278 8.93 -7.54 -16.31
CA ALA A 278 8.53 -8.85 -16.82
C ALA A 278 7.33 -8.77 -17.77
N GLY A 279 6.37 -7.93 -17.46
CA GLY A 279 5.19 -7.68 -18.31
C GLY A 279 5.57 -6.99 -19.62
N GLU A 280 6.37 -5.94 -19.54
CA GLU A 280 6.80 -5.13 -20.68
C GLU A 280 7.66 -5.92 -21.67
N ASP A 281 8.65 -6.65 -21.16
CA ASP A 281 9.57 -7.44 -21.98
C ASP A 281 9.02 -8.84 -22.30
N LYS A 282 7.88 -9.22 -21.74
CA LYS A 282 7.31 -10.58 -21.82
C LYS A 282 8.28 -11.66 -21.32
N ASP A 283 9.06 -11.31 -20.28
CA ASP A 283 10.05 -12.22 -19.69
C ASP A 283 9.36 -13.20 -18.74
N GLN A 284 9.18 -14.44 -19.24
CA GLN A 284 8.57 -15.54 -18.50
C GLN A 284 9.39 -15.93 -17.26
N ARG A 285 10.74 -15.90 -17.35
CA ARG A 285 11.62 -16.28 -16.24
C ARG A 285 11.52 -15.27 -15.09
N LEU A 286 11.48 -13.98 -15.42
CA LEU A 286 11.31 -12.93 -14.41
C LEU A 286 9.92 -12.99 -13.77
N TYR A 287 8.87 -13.28 -14.56
CA TYR A 287 7.53 -13.49 -14.00
C TYR A 287 7.48 -14.69 -13.03
N GLU A 288 8.13 -15.80 -13.35
CA GLU A 288 8.22 -16.97 -12.46
C GLU A 288 8.97 -16.65 -11.15
N ALA A 289 10.01 -15.81 -11.21
CA ALA A 289 10.67 -15.28 -10.02
C ALA A 289 9.71 -14.44 -9.17
N CYS A 290 8.95 -13.54 -9.79
CA CYS A 290 7.90 -12.77 -9.11
C CYS A 290 6.84 -13.67 -8.46
N GLN A 291 6.37 -14.71 -9.14
CA GLN A 291 5.42 -15.67 -8.57
C GLN A 291 6.00 -16.42 -7.35
N THR A 292 7.27 -16.79 -7.40
CA THR A 292 7.96 -17.45 -6.28
C THR A 292 8.00 -16.56 -5.04
N LEU A 293 8.34 -15.29 -5.22
CA LEU A 293 8.40 -14.30 -4.14
C LEU A 293 7.00 -13.96 -3.62
N TRP A 294 6.02 -13.81 -4.50
CA TRP A 294 4.61 -13.64 -4.14
C TRP A 294 4.11 -14.78 -3.26
N ASP A 295 4.36 -16.02 -3.68
CA ASP A 295 3.93 -17.21 -2.95
C ASP A 295 4.60 -17.32 -1.57
N ASN A 296 5.87 -16.95 -1.45
CA ASN A 296 6.55 -16.93 -0.16
C ASN A 296 5.93 -15.90 0.79
N ILE A 297 5.67 -14.66 0.31
CA ILE A 297 5.03 -13.62 1.12
C ILE A 297 3.64 -14.07 1.54
N VAL A 298 2.75 -14.33 0.60
CA VAL A 298 1.32 -14.52 0.85
C VAL A 298 1.02 -15.78 1.65
N LYS A 299 1.80 -16.85 1.44
CA LYS A 299 1.56 -18.14 2.12
C LYS A 299 2.27 -18.27 3.45
N LYS A 300 3.27 -17.40 3.77
CA LYS A 300 4.15 -17.66 4.92
C LYS A 300 4.59 -16.42 5.72
N ARG A 301 4.49 -15.20 5.17
CA ARG A 301 5.08 -13.98 5.76
C ARG A 301 4.13 -12.79 5.79
N MET A 302 2.86 -13.02 5.57
CA MET A 302 1.82 -11.99 5.55
C MET A 302 0.86 -12.18 6.73
N TYR A 303 0.59 -11.10 7.45
CA TYR A 303 -0.45 -11.05 8.48
C TYR A 303 -1.86 -11.15 7.86
N ILE A 304 -2.84 -11.50 8.69
CA ILE A 304 -4.24 -11.58 8.24
C ILE A 304 -4.76 -10.26 7.65
N THR A 305 -4.22 -9.13 8.12
CA THR A 305 -4.55 -7.78 7.63
C THR A 305 -3.92 -7.44 6.28
N GLY A 306 -3.09 -8.33 5.73
CA GLY A 306 -2.26 -8.08 4.56
C GLY A 306 -0.86 -7.56 4.91
N GLY A 307 -0.68 -6.91 6.07
CA GLY A 307 0.58 -6.33 6.50
C GLY A 307 1.75 -7.31 6.41
N ILE A 308 2.93 -6.79 6.09
CA ILE A 308 4.18 -7.55 5.94
C ILE A 308 5.34 -6.87 6.66
N GLY A 309 6.36 -7.66 7.02
CA GLY A 309 7.47 -7.21 7.86
C GLY A 309 7.16 -7.42 9.34
N SER A 310 7.82 -8.39 9.97
CA SER A 310 7.49 -8.84 11.34
C SER A 310 8.39 -8.24 12.42
N THR A 311 9.52 -7.60 12.05
CA THR A 311 10.45 -7.01 13.02
C THR A 311 10.73 -5.55 12.78
N VAL A 312 10.87 -4.79 13.88
CA VAL A 312 11.36 -3.41 13.87
C VAL A 312 12.85 -3.33 13.47
N GLU A 313 13.61 -4.38 13.73
CA GLU A 313 15.02 -4.45 13.34
C GLU A 313 15.14 -4.46 11.81
N GLY A 314 15.53 -3.30 11.26
CA GLY A 314 15.62 -3.10 9.82
C GLY A 314 14.28 -3.07 9.09
N GLU A 315 13.14 -2.94 9.79
CA GLU A 315 11.80 -2.87 9.16
C GLU A 315 11.53 -4.07 8.22
N ALA A 316 11.89 -5.27 8.70
CA ALA A 316 12.22 -6.40 7.86
C ALA A 316 11.31 -7.61 8.02
N PHE A 317 11.36 -8.47 7.02
CA PHE A 317 10.92 -9.85 7.14
C PHE A 317 11.87 -10.62 8.08
N THR A 318 11.31 -11.54 8.86
CA THR A 318 12.04 -12.56 9.59
C THR A 318 12.02 -13.90 8.82
N ILE A 319 11.77 -15.01 9.49
CA ILE A 319 11.64 -16.33 8.88
C ILE A 319 10.19 -16.66 8.54
N ASP A 320 9.97 -17.74 7.78
CA ASP A 320 8.63 -18.24 7.46
C ASP A 320 7.82 -18.51 8.72
N TYR A 321 6.56 -18.04 8.75
CA TYR A 321 5.56 -18.20 9.83
C TYR A 321 5.88 -17.49 11.15
N ASP A 322 6.86 -16.60 11.18
CA ASP A 322 7.17 -15.77 12.35
C ASP A 322 6.40 -14.44 12.25
N LEU A 323 5.23 -14.42 12.86
CA LEU A 323 4.24 -13.34 12.76
C LEU A 323 3.77 -12.89 14.15
N PRO A 324 4.65 -12.26 14.98
CA PRO A 324 4.29 -11.75 16.30
C PRO A 324 3.21 -10.66 16.20
N ASN A 325 2.18 -10.72 17.08
CA ASN A 325 1.05 -9.79 17.03
C ASN A 325 1.34 -8.43 17.67
N ASP A 326 1.97 -8.44 18.84
CA ASP A 326 2.26 -7.27 19.67
C ASP A 326 3.58 -6.57 19.35
N MET A 327 4.41 -7.18 18.50
CA MET A 327 5.68 -6.65 18.00
C MET A 327 5.69 -6.52 16.47
N ALA A 328 4.57 -6.80 15.81
CA ALA A 328 4.46 -6.68 14.36
C ALA A 328 4.91 -5.28 13.91
N TYR A 329 5.79 -5.24 12.91
CA TYR A 329 6.11 -3.95 12.27
C TYR A 329 5.01 -3.59 11.28
N ALA A 330 4.72 -4.45 10.32
CA ALA A 330 3.61 -4.33 9.37
C ALA A 330 3.44 -2.87 8.88
N GLU A 331 4.50 -2.34 8.27
CA GLU A 331 4.58 -0.94 7.86
C GLU A 331 3.49 -0.60 6.83
N THR A 332 2.86 0.55 6.99
CA THR A 332 1.85 1.05 6.02
C THR A 332 2.41 1.12 4.60
N CYS A 333 3.68 1.55 4.41
CA CYS A 333 4.29 1.57 3.07
C CYS A 333 4.50 0.18 2.48
N ALA A 334 4.74 -0.83 3.31
CA ALA A 334 4.90 -2.20 2.83
C ALA A 334 3.57 -2.78 2.34
N SER A 335 2.47 -2.53 3.04
CA SER A 335 1.11 -2.84 2.58
C SER A 335 0.78 -2.14 1.25
N ILE A 336 1.13 -0.86 1.11
CA ILE A 336 0.97 -0.11 -0.14
C ILE A 336 1.80 -0.74 -1.27
N GLY A 337 3.05 -1.11 -0.99
CA GLY A 337 3.93 -1.78 -1.95
C GLY A 337 3.39 -3.13 -2.43
N MET A 338 2.71 -3.89 -1.55
CA MET A 338 2.02 -5.12 -1.96
C MET A 338 0.87 -4.86 -2.95
N ILE A 339 0.14 -3.75 -2.79
CA ILE A 339 -0.88 -3.33 -3.77
C ILE A 339 -0.23 -3.02 -5.13
N PHE A 340 0.90 -2.31 -5.14
CA PHE A 340 1.63 -2.01 -6.37
C PHE A 340 2.10 -3.30 -7.06
N PHE A 341 2.65 -4.23 -6.29
CA PHE A 341 3.08 -5.52 -6.80
C PHE A 341 1.91 -6.34 -7.36
N ALA A 342 0.78 -6.41 -6.63
CA ALA A 342 -0.44 -7.08 -7.07
C ALA A 342 -0.96 -6.51 -8.40
N LYS A 343 -0.99 -5.17 -8.54
CA LYS A 343 -1.41 -4.49 -9.77
C LYS A 343 -0.55 -4.93 -10.96
N ARG A 344 0.78 -4.92 -10.83
CA ARG A 344 1.67 -5.34 -11.93
C ARG A 344 1.53 -6.82 -12.27
N MET A 345 1.31 -7.68 -11.27
CA MET A 345 1.02 -9.09 -11.51
C MET A 345 -0.31 -9.32 -12.25
N LEU A 346 -1.35 -8.52 -11.94
CA LEU A 346 -2.64 -8.54 -12.66
C LEU A 346 -2.50 -8.09 -14.12
N GLU A 347 -1.63 -7.14 -14.41
CA GLU A 347 -1.36 -6.68 -15.78
C GLU A 347 -0.60 -7.72 -16.62
N ILE A 348 0.16 -8.62 -15.98
CA ILE A 348 0.77 -9.77 -16.67
C ILE A 348 -0.26 -10.88 -16.88
N LYS A 349 -0.96 -11.26 -15.82
CA LYS A 349 -1.95 -12.32 -15.82
C LYS A 349 -3.03 -12.05 -14.75
N PRO A 350 -4.28 -11.82 -15.13
CA PRO A 350 -5.36 -11.54 -14.19
C PRO A 350 -5.77 -12.83 -13.46
N LEU A 351 -5.15 -13.07 -12.30
CA LEU A 351 -5.50 -14.15 -11.38
C LEU A 351 -6.18 -13.58 -10.15
N GLY A 352 -7.29 -14.18 -9.72
CA GLY A 352 -8.04 -13.73 -8.54
C GLY A 352 -7.20 -13.63 -7.27
N ILE A 353 -6.21 -14.48 -7.10
CA ILE A 353 -5.27 -14.44 -5.95
C ILE A 353 -4.54 -13.10 -5.82
N TYR A 354 -4.24 -12.40 -6.93
CA TYR A 354 -3.63 -11.07 -6.87
C TYR A 354 -4.65 -10.00 -6.46
N ALA A 355 -5.87 -10.09 -7.01
CA ALA A 355 -6.96 -9.18 -6.67
C ALA A 355 -7.45 -9.37 -5.22
N ASP A 356 -7.51 -10.61 -4.71
CA ASP A 356 -7.84 -10.92 -3.31
C ASP A 356 -6.88 -10.25 -2.31
N ILE A 357 -5.58 -10.30 -2.59
CA ILE A 357 -4.58 -9.67 -1.72
C ILE A 357 -4.64 -8.15 -1.84
N MET A 358 -4.78 -7.63 -3.05
CA MET A 358 -4.96 -6.19 -3.28
C MET A 358 -6.19 -5.66 -2.52
N GLU A 359 -7.31 -6.36 -2.56
CA GLU A 359 -8.53 -6.03 -1.81
C GLU A 359 -8.28 -6.08 -0.30
N ARG A 360 -7.63 -7.15 0.22
CA ARG A 360 -7.29 -7.29 1.64
C ARG A 360 -6.45 -6.13 2.15
N GLU A 361 -5.43 -5.73 1.39
CA GLU A 361 -4.57 -4.60 1.74
C GLU A 361 -5.34 -3.28 1.77
N PHE A 362 -6.17 -3.02 0.77
CA PHE A 362 -6.98 -1.81 0.73
C PHE A 362 -7.90 -1.69 1.95
N TYR A 363 -8.61 -2.73 2.33
CA TYR A 363 -9.58 -2.67 3.44
C TYR A 363 -8.97 -2.82 4.84
N ASN A 364 -7.70 -3.17 4.97
CA ASN A 364 -7.08 -3.42 6.29
C ASN A 364 -5.70 -2.77 6.42
N GLY A 365 -4.65 -3.38 5.86
CA GLY A 365 -3.25 -3.01 6.11
C GLY A 365 -2.88 -1.58 5.70
N THR A 366 -3.61 -0.96 4.77
CA THR A 366 -3.32 0.41 4.33
C THR A 366 -4.13 1.46 5.08
N ILE A 367 -5.47 1.38 5.05
CA ILE A 367 -6.30 2.44 5.65
C ILE A 367 -6.31 2.43 7.18
N SER A 368 -5.78 1.38 7.83
CA SER A 368 -5.44 1.42 9.26
C SER A 368 -4.35 2.46 9.57
N GLY A 369 -3.54 2.80 8.57
CA GLY A 369 -2.49 3.83 8.68
C GLY A 369 -3.01 5.25 8.88
N ILE A 370 -4.31 5.53 8.79
CA ILE A 370 -4.87 6.88 8.95
C ILE A 370 -5.99 6.91 9.97
N GLN A 371 -6.01 7.95 10.79
CA GLN A 371 -7.13 8.23 11.68
C GLN A 371 -8.34 8.71 10.89
N LEU A 372 -9.54 8.41 11.39
CA LEU A 372 -10.79 8.77 10.70
C LEU A 372 -11.01 10.29 10.56
N ASP A 373 -10.30 11.12 11.34
CA ASP A 373 -10.28 12.58 11.19
C ASP A 373 -9.29 13.09 10.11
N GLY A 374 -8.39 12.21 9.60
CA GLY A 374 -7.44 12.53 8.54
C GLY A 374 -6.16 13.27 8.96
N LYS A 375 -5.88 13.43 10.26
CA LYS A 375 -4.76 14.28 10.75
C LYS A 375 -3.70 13.54 11.57
N GLN A 376 -3.86 12.24 11.75
CA GLN A 376 -2.96 11.41 12.51
C GLN A 376 -2.74 10.09 11.78
N PHE A 377 -1.53 9.50 11.91
CA PHE A 377 -1.11 8.39 11.06
C PHE A 377 -0.37 7.32 11.86
N PHE A 378 -0.56 6.05 11.49
CA PHE A 378 0.33 4.97 11.90
C PHE A 378 1.39 4.69 10.84
N TYR A 379 2.60 4.50 11.31
CA TYR A 379 3.70 3.91 10.55
C TYR A 379 3.59 2.38 10.63
N VAL A 380 3.47 1.87 11.86
CA VAL A 380 3.42 0.47 12.25
C VAL A 380 1.98 0.07 12.56
N ASN A 381 1.55 -1.11 12.09
CA ASN A 381 0.18 -1.62 12.24
C ASN A 381 0.16 -2.95 13.00
N PRO A 382 0.19 -2.95 14.34
CA PRO A 382 0.19 -4.15 15.18
C PRO A 382 -1.17 -4.84 15.19
N LEU A 383 -1.17 -6.13 15.56
CA LEU A 383 -2.40 -6.91 15.73
C LEU A 383 -2.79 -7.09 17.20
N GLU A 384 -1.94 -6.67 18.12
CA GLU A 384 -2.21 -6.58 19.54
C GLU A 384 -1.55 -5.35 20.13
N VAL A 385 -2.29 -4.60 20.97
CA VAL A 385 -1.80 -3.42 21.69
C VAL A 385 -2.23 -3.49 23.14
N ASN A 386 -1.25 -3.31 24.03
CA ASN A 386 -1.45 -3.23 25.48
C ASN A 386 -0.88 -1.90 26.00
N PRO A 387 -1.70 -0.90 26.31
CA PRO A 387 -1.26 0.34 26.94
C PRO A 387 -0.41 0.06 28.19
N GLY A 388 0.66 0.84 28.39
CA GLY A 388 1.66 0.58 29.45
C GLY A 388 2.83 -0.32 29.01
N THR A 389 2.67 -1.11 27.94
CA THR A 389 3.76 -1.86 27.29
C THR A 389 4.06 -1.23 25.93
N SER A 390 3.05 -1.19 25.06
CA SER A 390 3.13 -0.60 23.72
C SER A 390 3.48 0.88 23.79
N GLY A 391 4.44 1.31 22.97
CA GLY A 391 4.94 2.68 22.92
C GLY A 391 5.91 3.07 24.06
N THR A 392 6.04 2.26 25.11
CA THR A 392 6.79 2.64 26.33
C THR A 392 7.96 1.70 26.66
N ILE A 393 7.73 0.40 26.71
CA ILE A 393 8.74 -0.58 27.11
C ILE A 393 9.75 -0.82 25.97
N PHE A 394 11.02 -1.03 26.34
CA PHE A 394 12.07 -1.37 25.39
C PHE A 394 11.66 -2.62 24.57
N GLY A 395 11.83 -2.56 23.26
CA GLY A 395 11.36 -3.58 22.32
C GLY A 395 9.94 -3.35 21.78
N TYR A 396 9.10 -2.56 22.48
CA TYR A 396 7.72 -2.23 22.07
C TYR A 396 7.51 -0.75 21.72
N LYS A 397 8.57 0.07 21.73
CA LYS A 397 8.47 1.53 21.51
C LYS A 397 7.92 1.90 20.13
N HIS A 398 8.10 1.03 19.13
CA HIS A 398 7.59 1.25 17.76
C HIS A 398 6.08 0.99 17.64
N VAL A 399 5.49 0.23 18.58
CA VAL A 399 4.06 -0.10 18.59
C VAL A 399 3.32 1.00 19.36
N LEU A 400 2.82 1.99 18.65
CA LEU A 400 2.13 3.12 19.28
C LEU A 400 0.66 2.77 19.55
N PRO A 401 0.12 3.09 20.74
CA PRO A 401 -1.29 2.86 21.06
C PRO A 401 -2.25 3.86 20.40
N THR A 402 -1.72 4.99 19.91
CA THR A 402 -2.47 6.04 19.20
C THR A 402 -1.64 6.58 18.05
N ARG A 403 -2.30 7.13 17.04
CA ARG A 403 -1.63 7.71 15.86
C ARG A 403 -1.06 9.08 16.19
N PRO A 404 0.23 9.37 15.93
CA PRO A 404 0.77 10.73 16.00
C PRO A 404 0.39 11.57 14.79
N GLY A 405 0.51 12.89 14.92
CA GLY A 405 0.23 13.84 13.84
C GLY A 405 1.26 13.80 12.70
N TRP A 406 2.53 13.53 13.01
CA TRP A 406 3.63 13.44 12.04
C TRP A 406 4.82 12.69 12.61
N TYR A 407 5.80 12.37 11.75
CA TYR A 407 7.04 11.66 12.07
C TYR A 407 8.24 12.39 11.47
N ALA A 408 9.42 12.24 12.06
CA ALA A 408 10.68 12.67 11.45
C ALA A 408 10.95 11.91 10.13
N CYS A 409 10.65 10.60 10.11
CA CYS A 409 10.61 9.77 8.90
C CYS A 409 9.14 9.59 8.49
N ALA A 410 8.63 10.45 7.62
CA ALA A 410 7.19 10.52 7.31
C ALA A 410 6.83 9.85 5.97
N CYS A 411 7.47 8.75 5.61
CA CYS A 411 7.19 8.07 4.34
C CYS A 411 5.73 7.61 4.19
N CYS A 412 5.08 7.14 5.27
CA CYS A 412 3.75 6.52 5.23
C CYS A 412 2.60 7.50 4.97
N PRO A 413 2.49 8.67 5.62
CA PRO A 413 1.35 9.56 5.43
C PRO A 413 1.16 10.04 3.98
N PRO A 414 2.17 10.56 3.25
CA PRO A 414 1.98 10.97 1.87
C PRO A 414 1.87 9.76 0.91
N ASN A 415 2.48 8.60 1.24
CA ASN A 415 2.31 7.37 0.47
C ASN A 415 0.85 6.89 0.48
N LEU A 416 0.18 7.01 1.63
CA LEU A 416 -1.24 6.67 1.76
C LEU A 416 -2.13 7.62 0.94
N VAL A 417 -1.80 8.92 0.91
CA VAL A 417 -2.53 9.91 0.10
C VAL A 417 -2.47 9.53 -1.38
N ARG A 418 -1.27 9.29 -1.93
CA ARG A 418 -1.12 8.94 -3.35
C ARG A 418 -1.83 7.64 -3.71
N LEU A 419 -1.88 6.65 -2.79
CA LEU A 419 -2.61 5.40 -3.02
C LEU A 419 -4.12 5.63 -3.09
N VAL A 420 -4.71 6.28 -2.07
CA VAL A 420 -6.17 6.42 -1.97
C VAL A 420 -6.72 7.36 -3.04
N THR A 421 -6.00 8.42 -3.37
CA THR A 421 -6.41 9.33 -4.47
C THR A 421 -6.33 8.65 -5.83
N SER A 422 -5.41 7.70 -6.03
CA SER A 422 -5.30 6.92 -7.27
C SER A 422 -6.11 5.62 -7.30
N LEU A 423 -6.96 5.35 -6.30
CA LEU A 423 -7.69 4.08 -6.12
C LEU A 423 -8.37 3.57 -7.41
N GLY A 424 -8.93 4.46 -8.21
CA GLY A 424 -9.58 4.10 -9.48
C GLY A 424 -8.67 3.32 -10.43
N THR A 425 -7.37 3.59 -10.44
CA THR A 425 -6.40 2.93 -11.34
C THR A 425 -6.14 1.46 -10.98
N TYR A 426 -6.56 1.01 -9.79
CA TYR A 426 -6.46 -0.38 -9.32
C TYR A 426 -7.73 -1.17 -9.58
N ALA A 427 -8.84 -0.48 -9.85
CA ALA A 427 -10.15 -1.11 -10.01
C ALA A 427 -10.29 -1.85 -11.33
N TRP A 428 -9.56 -1.42 -12.35
CA TRP A 428 -9.67 -1.95 -13.71
C TRP A 428 -8.33 -2.10 -14.42
N SER A 429 -8.32 -3.03 -15.35
CA SER A 429 -7.35 -3.07 -16.46
C SER A 429 -8.07 -3.48 -17.76
N GLU A 430 -7.47 -3.24 -18.91
CA GLU A 430 -8.05 -3.63 -20.19
C GLU A 430 -7.05 -4.31 -21.11
N SER A 431 -7.57 -5.17 -21.98
CA SER A 431 -6.87 -5.67 -23.16
C SER A 431 -7.66 -5.32 -24.41
N ASP A 432 -7.16 -5.69 -25.58
CA ASP A 432 -7.85 -5.42 -26.84
C ASP A 432 -9.27 -6.02 -26.89
N THR A 433 -9.54 -7.09 -26.16
CA THR A 433 -10.82 -7.83 -26.18
C THR A 433 -11.56 -7.89 -24.86
N THR A 434 -10.92 -7.54 -23.74
CA THR A 434 -11.47 -7.79 -22.39
C THR A 434 -11.29 -6.56 -21.50
N LEU A 435 -12.34 -6.22 -20.73
CA LEU A 435 -12.30 -5.30 -19.60
C LEU A 435 -12.28 -6.14 -18.32
N TYR A 436 -11.28 -5.93 -17.47
CA TYR A 436 -11.13 -6.64 -16.20
C TYR A 436 -11.51 -5.72 -15.03
N SER A 437 -12.55 -6.09 -14.28
CA SER A 437 -12.95 -5.45 -13.03
C SER A 437 -12.30 -6.20 -11.86
N HIS A 438 -11.40 -5.55 -11.12
CA HIS A 438 -10.63 -6.18 -10.05
C HIS A 438 -11.24 -5.98 -8.66
N LEU A 439 -11.97 -4.87 -8.46
CA LEU A 439 -12.54 -4.48 -7.15
C LEU A 439 -14.02 -4.11 -7.29
N PHE A 440 -14.83 -4.48 -6.30
CA PHE A 440 -16.25 -4.13 -6.23
C PHE A 440 -16.49 -2.70 -5.73
N LEU A 441 -15.97 -1.73 -6.47
CA LEU A 441 -16.17 -0.31 -6.16
C LEU A 441 -17.38 0.24 -6.88
N GLY A 442 -18.20 1.07 -6.22
CA GLY A 442 -19.20 1.89 -6.88
C GLY A 442 -18.53 2.99 -7.68
N GLN A 443 -18.60 2.90 -9.01
CA GLN A 443 -17.82 3.75 -9.90
C GLN A 443 -18.42 3.84 -11.31
N THR A 444 -17.99 4.85 -12.06
CA THR A 444 -18.22 4.93 -13.50
C THR A 444 -16.86 4.93 -14.19
N ALA A 445 -16.66 3.98 -15.11
CA ALA A 445 -15.44 3.84 -15.91
C ALA A 445 -15.77 4.05 -17.39
N ASP A 446 -15.01 4.92 -18.05
CA ASP A 446 -15.20 5.31 -19.45
C ASP A 446 -14.10 4.72 -20.33
N PHE A 447 -14.37 3.58 -20.97
CA PHE A 447 -13.48 2.90 -21.89
C PHE A 447 -13.81 3.23 -23.35
N GLU A 448 -12.89 2.93 -24.26
CA GLU A 448 -13.18 3.02 -25.70
C GLU A 448 -14.34 2.09 -26.10
N LYS A 449 -14.42 0.90 -25.49
CA LYS A 449 -15.42 -0.13 -25.78
C LYS A 449 -16.79 0.16 -25.20
N ALA A 450 -16.84 0.74 -24.01
CA ALA A 450 -18.07 0.95 -23.25
C ALA A 450 -17.90 1.98 -22.14
N VAL A 451 -19.00 2.56 -21.68
CA VAL A 451 -19.10 3.13 -20.34
C VAL A 451 -19.67 2.03 -19.43
N VAL A 452 -18.98 1.76 -18.34
CA VAL A 452 -19.45 0.80 -17.32
C VAL A 452 -19.69 1.54 -16.01
N LYS A 453 -20.94 1.53 -15.56
CA LYS A 453 -21.30 2.04 -14.24
C LYS A 453 -21.48 0.85 -13.30
N VAL A 454 -20.85 0.91 -12.13
CA VAL A 454 -20.96 -0.10 -11.07
C VAL A 454 -21.62 0.54 -9.87
N ASP A 455 -22.75 0.00 -9.44
CA ASP A 455 -23.40 0.36 -8.17
C ASP A 455 -23.09 -0.74 -7.15
N SER A 456 -22.48 -0.37 -6.01
CA SER A 456 -22.00 -1.30 -5.00
C SER A 456 -22.21 -0.75 -3.59
N SER A 457 -22.71 -1.59 -2.69
CA SER A 457 -22.74 -1.34 -1.24
C SER A 457 -21.70 -2.20 -0.49
N TYR A 458 -20.79 -2.80 -1.23
CA TYR A 458 -19.68 -3.59 -0.69
C TYR A 458 -18.68 -2.65 0.04
N PRO A 459 -18.08 -3.05 1.17
CA PRO A 459 -18.03 -4.40 1.75
C PRO A 459 -19.17 -4.72 2.72
N TRP A 460 -20.20 -3.86 2.83
CA TRP A 460 -21.25 -4.03 3.84
C TRP A 460 -22.43 -4.87 3.37
N GLU A 461 -22.68 -4.91 2.08
CA GLU A 461 -23.76 -5.72 1.48
C GLU A 461 -23.24 -6.51 0.29
N GLY A 462 -23.72 -7.73 0.11
CA GLY A 462 -23.35 -8.61 -0.99
C GLY A 462 -24.19 -8.37 -2.24
N LYS A 463 -24.24 -7.12 -2.72
CA LYS A 463 -24.90 -6.77 -3.97
C LYS A 463 -24.04 -5.82 -4.79
N VAL A 464 -23.78 -6.20 -6.05
CA VAL A 464 -23.03 -5.39 -7.02
C VAL A 464 -23.77 -5.44 -8.35
N THR A 465 -24.00 -4.27 -8.95
CA THR A 465 -24.70 -4.14 -10.23
C THR A 465 -23.82 -3.41 -11.24
N TYR A 466 -23.57 -4.04 -12.39
CA TYR A 466 -22.88 -3.45 -13.52
C TYR A 466 -23.90 -3.03 -14.58
N GLN A 467 -23.86 -1.78 -14.99
CA GLN A 467 -24.62 -1.25 -16.12
C GLN A 467 -23.65 -0.98 -17.25
N VAL A 468 -23.80 -1.71 -18.36
CA VAL A 468 -22.90 -1.62 -19.52
C VAL A 468 -23.58 -0.82 -20.62
N LYS A 469 -22.94 0.28 -21.03
CA LYS A 469 -23.33 1.05 -22.21
C LYS A 469 -22.26 0.89 -23.29
N ALA A 470 -22.47 -0.02 -24.22
CA ALA A 470 -21.53 -0.27 -25.29
C ALA A 470 -21.38 0.94 -26.21
N LYS A 471 -20.14 1.21 -26.65
CA LYS A 471 -19.78 2.23 -27.65
C LYS A 471 -19.46 1.60 -29.01
N MET A 472 -19.23 0.28 -29.06
CA MET A 472 -18.90 -0.47 -30.25
C MET A 472 -19.90 -1.62 -30.46
N LYS A 473 -19.99 -2.10 -31.70
CA LYS A 473 -20.92 -3.20 -32.08
C LYS A 473 -20.31 -4.59 -31.92
N ASP A 474 -18.98 -4.67 -31.89
CA ASP A 474 -18.28 -5.94 -31.78
C ASP A 474 -18.36 -6.50 -30.36
N ALA A 475 -18.42 -7.83 -30.26
CA ALA A 475 -18.43 -8.51 -28.98
C ALA A 475 -17.12 -8.27 -28.21
N PHE A 476 -17.22 -7.91 -26.94
CA PHE A 476 -16.10 -7.88 -26.02
C PHE A 476 -16.44 -8.65 -24.75
N GLU A 477 -15.42 -8.96 -23.98
CA GLU A 477 -15.52 -9.71 -22.74
C GLU A 477 -15.43 -8.78 -21.54
N LEU A 478 -16.32 -8.95 -20.58
CA LEU A 478 -16.21 -8.36 -19.25
C LEU A 478 -15.81 -9.48 -18.28
N ALA A 479 -14.66 -9.32 -17.63
CA ALA A 479 -14.13 -10.24 -16.65
C ALA A 479 -14.23 -9.60 -15.27
N ILE A 480 -15.06 -10.16 -14.39
CA ILE A 480 -15.35 -9.63 -13.05
C ILE A 480 -14.66 -10.52 -12.02
N HIS A 481 -13.76 -9.99 -11.21
CA HIS A 481 -13.16 -10.70 -10.10
C HIS A 481 -14.23 -11.15 -9.10
N ILE A 482 -14.20 -12.41 -8.73
CA ILE A 482 -15.04 -12.97 -7.66
C ILE A 482 -14.14 -13.26 -6.46
N PRO A 483 -14.18 -12.41 -5.41
CA PRO A 483 -13.36 -12.59 -4.22
C PRO A 483 -13.47 -13.99 -3.62
N SER A 484 -12.34 -14.58 -3.24
CA SER A 484 -12.27 -15.98 -2.78
C SER A 484 -13.08 -16.27 -1.51
N HIS A 485 -13.46 -15.25 -0.75
CA HIS A 485 -14.31 -15.40 0.42
C HIS A 485 -15.81 -15.56 0.09
N ILE A 486 -16.23 -15.31 -1.16
CA ILE A 486 -17.60 -15.49 -1.60
C ILE A 486 -17.86 -16.98 -1.83
N ARG A 487 -18.84 -17.52 -1.12
CA ARG A 487 -19.26 -18.91 -1.27
C ARG A 487 -20.05 -19.07 -2.57
N MET A 488 -19.62 -20.01 -3.39
CA MET A 488 -20.24 -20.26 -4.71
C MET A 488 -21.70 -20.68 -4.64
N ASP A 489 -22.12 -21.32 -3.54
CA ASP A 489 -23.52 -21.73 -3.32
C ASP A 489 -24.44 -20.54 -2.97
N THR A 490 -23.88 -19.39 -2.58
CA THR A 490 -24.63 -18.15 -2.31
C THR A 490 -24.56 -17.16 -3.48
N LEU A 491 -23.61 -17.34 -4.41
CA LEU A 491 -23.44 -16.43 -5.55
C LEU A 491 -24.56 -16.65 -6.58
N CYS A 492 -25.31 -15.61 -6.84
CA CYS A 492 -26.29 -15.54 -7.92
C CYS A 492 -25.88 -14.44 -8.91
N VAL A 493 -25.78 -14.79 -10.18
CA VAL A 493 -25.47 -13.85 -11.26
C VAL A 493 -26.64 -13.84 -12.24
N THR A 494 -27.09 -12.64 -12.59
CA THR A 494 -28.05 -12.46 -13.68
C THR A 494 -27.49 -11.49 -14.73
N VAL A 495 -27.86 -11.74 -15.99
CA VAL A 495 -27.58 -10.81 -17.10
C VAL A 495 -28.94 -10.45 -17.71
N ASN A 496 -29.30 -9.16 -17.67
CA ASN A 496 -30.61 -8.67 -18.12
C ASN A 496 -31.81 -9.38 -17.44
N GLY A 497 -31.64 -9.76 -16.17
CA GLY A 497 -32.64 -10.50 -15.39
C GLY A 497 -32.67 -12.02 -15.63
N GLU A 498 -31.90 -12.53 -16.58
CA GLU A 498 -31.78 -13.97 -16.82
C GLU A 498 -30.62 -14.56 -16.01
N LYS A 499 -30.90 -15.66 -15.31
CA LYS A 499 -29.90 -16.32 -14.46
C LYS A 499 -28.79 -16.95 -15.30
N THR A 500 -27.57 -16.66 -14.96
CA THR A 500 -26.36 -17.20 -15.59
C THR A 500 -25.75 -18.31 -14.71
N ASP A 501 -25.28 -19.40 -15.33
CA ASP A 501 -24.49 -20.42 -14.64
C ASP A 501 -23.08 -19.85 -14.36
N ALA A 502 -22.95 -19.17 -13.23
CA ALA A 502 -21.69 -18.53 -12.82
C ALA A 502 -20.52 -19.53 -12.72
N ALA A 503 -20.78 -20.77 -12.26
CA ALA A 503 -19.73 -21.77 -12.06
C ALA A 503 -19.04 -22.16 -13.37
N SER A 504 -19.80 -22.21 -14.49
CA SER A 504 -19.23 -22.52 -15.82
C SER A 504 -18.46 -21.34 -16.44
N CYS A 505 -18.70 -20.11 -15.98
CA CYS A 505 -18.10 -18.89 -16.49
C CYS A 505 -16.90 -18.40 -15.65
N ILE A 506 -16.67 -18.99 -14.46
CA ILE A 506 -15.56 -18.60 -13.59
C ILE A 506 -14.31 -19.39 -13.93
N LYS A 507 -13.23 -18.64 -14.19
CA LYS A 507 -11.90 -19.18 -14.41
C LYS A 507 -10.85 -18.28 -13.75
N ASP A 508 -9.86 -18.88 -13.09
CA ASP A 508 -8.74 -18.17 -12.47
C ASP A 508 -9.20 -17.05 -11.50
N GLY A 509 -10.39 -17.20 -10.87
CA GLY A 509 -10.99 -16.23 -9.95
C GLY A 509 -11.80 -15.11 -10.62
N TYR A 510 -12.00 -15.16 -11.93
CA TYR A 510 -12.80 -14.17 -12.67
C TYR A 510 -14.02 -14.81 -13.33
N LEU A 511 -15.15 -14.13 -13.25
CA LEU A 511 -16.37 -14.41 -14.03
C LEU A 511 -16.22 -13.77 -15.41
N TYR A 512 -16.17 -14.58 -16.47
CA TYR A 512 -16.02 -14.13 -17.85
C TYR A 512 -17.37 -14.12 -18.55
N LEU A 513 -17.81 -12.93 -19.00
CA LEU A 513 -19.05 -12.73 -19.73
C LEU A 513 -18.73 -12.10 -21.09
N LYS A 514 -18.94 -12.85 -22.17
CA LYS A 514 -18.67 -12.40 -23.53
C LYS A 514 -19.95 -12.36 -24.35
N GLN A 515 -20.30 -11.18 -24.84
CA GLN A 515 -21.46 -11.00 -25.73
C GLN A 515 -21.34 -9.71 -26.56
N ASN A 516 -22.28 -9.50 -27.46
CA ASN A 516 -22.51 -8.20 -28.09
C ASN A 516 -23.32 -7.34 -27.11
N TRP A 517 -22.59 -6.52 -26.35
CA TRP A 517 -23.23 -5.65 -25.36
C TRP A 517 -24.03 -4.53 -26.02
N GLY A 518 -25.21 -4.22 -25.45
CA GLY A 518 -26.08 -3.14 -25.87
C GLY A 518 -25.85 -1.83 -25.09
N GLU A 519 -26.79 -0.92 -25.21
CA GLU A 519 -26.72 0.39 -24.53
C GLU A 519 -27.20 0.35 -23.05
N ASN A 520 -27.89 -0.73 -22.63
CA ASN A 520 -28.54 -0.82 -21.32
C ASN A 520 -28.44 -2.22 -20.72
N ASP A 521 -27.38 -2.96 -21.00
CA ASP A 521 -27.20 -4.28 -20.41
C ASP A 521 -26.85 -4.18 -18.92
N VAL A 522 -27.46 -5.05 -18.12
CA VAL A 522 -27.30 -5.07 -16.67
C VAL A 522 -26.82 -6.44 -16.21
N ILE A 523 -25.76 -6.45 -15.41
CA ILE A 523 -25.28 -7.64 -14.71
C ILE A 523 -25.49 -7.41 -13.22
N GLU A 524 -26.18 -8.29 -12.54
CA GLU A 524 -26.35 -8.24 -11.08
C GLU A 524 -25.66 -9.44 -10.44
N LEU A 525 -24.86 -9.18 -9.43
CA LEU A 525 -24.27 -10.17 -8.55
C LEU A 525 -24.88 -9.99 -7.15
N THR A 526 -25.37 -11.07 -6.57
CA THR A 526 -25.79 -11.13 -5.17
C THR A 526 -25.15 -12.31 -4.48
N PHE A 527 -24.71 -12.12 -3.23
CA PHE A 527 -24.04 -13.14 -2.44
C PHE A 527 -24.11 -12.81 -0.95
N ASP A 528 -23.91 -13.81 -0.10
CA ASP A 528 -23.89 -13.63 1.34
C ASP A 528 -22.52 -13.13 1.82
N LEU A 529 -22.55 -12.29 2.88
CA LEU A 529 -21.37 -11.82 3.62
C LEU A 529 -21.47 -12.22 5.10
N PRO A 530 -21.32 -13.50 5.44
CA PRO A 530 -21.37 -13.95 6.83
C PRO A 530 -20.12 -13.52 7.60
N VAL A 531 -20.25 -13.42 8.92
CA VAL A 531 -19.09 -13.35 9.82
C VAL A 531 -18.38 -14.71 9.78
N ARG A 532 -17.09 -14.70 9.50
CA ARG A 532 -16.25 -15.91 9.37
C ARG A 532 -15.20 -15.93 10.46
N LYS A 533 -14.97 -17.09 11.05
CA LYS A 533 -13.78 -17.37 11.85
C LYS A 533 -12.65 -17.81 10.93
N ILE A 534 -11.50 -17.20 11.12
CA ILE A 534 -10.29 -17.51 10.38
C ILE A 534 -9.27 -18.11 11.34
N TYR A 535 -8.65 -19.18 10.92
CA TYR A 535 -7.61 -19.90 11.67
C TYR A 535 -6.27 -19.67 10.98
N ALA A 536 -5.23 -19.42 11.76
CA ALA A 536 -3.86 -19.35 11.26
C ALA A 536 -3.33 -20.73 10.89
N ASN A 537 -2.30 -20.74 10.03
CA ASN A 537 -1.53 -21.97 9.77
C ASN A 537 -0.90 -22.45 11.10
N THR A 538 -0.90 -23.77 11.33
CA THR A 538 -0.38 -24.37 12.58
C THR A 538 1.11 -24.12 12.84
N ASN A 539 1.86 -23.62 11.85
CA ASN A 539 3.23 -23.16 12.04
C ASN A 539 3.33 -21.74 12.63
N VAL A 540 2.25 -20.97 12.64
CA VAL A 540 2.20 -19.62 13.25
C VAL A 540 1.98 -19.81 14.76
N ARG A 541 3.06 -19.76 15.49
CA ARG A 541 3.10 -20.03 16.94
C ARG A 541 2.23 -19.05 17.74
N GLU A 542 2.22 -17.79 17.35
CA GLU A 542 1.57 -16.70 18.08
C GLU A 542 0.04 -16.80 18.08
N ASP A 543 -0.52 -17.51 17.10
CA ASP A 543 -1.97 -17.64 16.91
C ASP A 543 -2.53 -19.01 17.31
N GLU A 544 -1.72 -19.83 18.01
CA GLU A 544 -2.13 -21.15 18.48
C GLU A 544 -3.38 -21.06 19.38
N GLY A 545 -4.44 -21.80 19.02
CA GLY A 545 -5.70 -21.80 19.76
C GLY A 545 -6.51 -20.51 19.65
N CYS A 546 -6.14 -19.61 18.74
CA CYS A 546 -6.83 -18.35 18.48
C CYS A 546 -7.59 -18.38 17.15
N VAL A 547 -8.57 -17.47 17.06
CA VAL A 547 -9.32 -17.18 15.83
C VAL A 547 -9.39 -15.68 15.61
N ALA A 548 -9.35 -15.27 14.35
CA ALA A 548 -9.69 -13.90 13.95
C ALA A 548 -11.08 -13.86 13.30
N LEU A 549 -11.76 -12.73 13.36
CA LEU A 549 -13.02 -12.53 12.68
C LEU A 549 -12.84 -11.72 11.41
N MET A 550 -13.48 -12.17 10.33
CA MET A 550 -13.61 -11.42 9.08
C MET A 550 -15.05 -11.39 8.58
N ARG A 551 -15.43 -10.29 7.94
CA ARG A 551 -16.67 -10.18 7.18
C ARG A 551 -16.37 -9.54 5.81
N GLY A 552 -16.69 -10.26 4.74
CA GLY A 552 -16.15 -9.88 3.42
C GLY A 552 -14.62 -9.79 3.46
N PRO A 553 -14.01 -8.71 2.93
CA PRO A 553 -12.56 -8.49 2.98
C PRO A 553 -12.07 -7.91 4.31
N VAL A 554 -12.97 -7.41 5.16
CA VAL A 554 -12.64 -6.64 6.37
C VAL A 554 -12.26 -7.58 7.52
N VAL A 555 -11.09 -7.36 8.11
CA VAL A 555 -10.64 -7.96 9.37
C VAL A 555 -11.22 -7.17 10.54
N TYR A 556 -11.57 -7.84 11.61
CA TYR A 556 -12.13 -7.24 12.82
C TYR A 556 -11.18 -7.39 14.00
N CYS A 557 -11.24 -6.43 14.91
CA CYS A 557 -10.51 -6.47 16.18
C CYS A 557 -11.43 -6.12 17.35
N PHE A 558 -10.96 -6.44 18.55
CA PHE A 558 -11.64 -6.15 19.80
C PHE A 558 -10.88 -5.04 20.52
N GLU A 559 -11.59 -4.01 20.94
CA GLU A 559 -11.02 -2.92 21.77
C GLU A 559 -11.52 -3.00 23.20
N GLY A 560 -10.67 -2.56 24.14
CA GLY A 560 -11.01 -2.51 25.57
C GLY A 560 -12.17 -1.59 25.86
N VAL A 561 -12.35 -0.50 25.11
CA VAL A 561 -13.45 0.46 25.28
C VAL A 561 -14.82 -0.18 25.10
N ASP A 562 -14.96 -1.21 24.26
CA ASP A 562 -16.22 -1.94 24.04
C ASP A 562 -16.35 -3.17 24.95
N ASN A 563 -15.22 -3.78 25.31
CA ASN A 563 -15.18 -5.12 25.90
C ASN A 563 -14.67 -5.12 27.35
N GLY A 564 -14.36 -3.95 27.92
CA GLY A 564 -13.79 -3.79 29.27
C GLY A 564 -12.29 -4.12 29.30
N GLU A 565 -11.68 -3.91 30.47
CA GLU A 565 -10.27 -4.17 30.71
C GLU A 565 -9.90 -5.65 30.55
N CYS A 566 -8.63 -5.94 30.35
CA CYS A 566 -8.09 -7.30 30.18
C CYS A 566 -8.76 -8.10 29.05
N ILE A 567 -8.73 -7.56 27.83
CA ILE A 567 -9.30 -8.26 26.65
C ILE A 567 -8.64 -9.63 26.39
N GLN A 568 -7.42 -9.88 26.86
CA GLN A 568 -6.77 -11.20 26.81
C GLN A 568 -7.53 -12.26 27.65
N ALA A 569 -8.41 -11.86 28.55
CA ALA A 569 -9.26 -12.78 29.31
C ALA A 569 -10.53 -13.22 28.56
N LEU A 570 -10.80 -12.63 27.40
CA LEU A 570 -11.96 -12.94 26.58
C LEU A 570 -11.74 -14.20 25.76
N ARG A 571 -12.84 -14.92 25.49
CA ARG A 571 -12.87 -16.14 24.66
C ARG A 571 -14.00 -16.10 23.67
N ILE A 572 -13.74 -16.58 22.46
CA ILE A 572 -14.75 -16.78 21.41
C ILE A 572 -15.19 -18.25 21.48
N PRO A 573 -16.50 -18.56 21.51
CA PRO A 573 -16.95 -19.94 21.48
C PRO A 573 -16.70 -20.60 20.11
N ARG A 574 -16.59 -21.94 20.11
CA ARG A 574 -16.40 -22.72 18.87
C ARG A 574 -17.53 -22.51 17.87
N GLU A 575 -18.76 -22.44 18.35
CA GLU A 575 -19.91 -22.08 17.52
C GLU A 575 -20.28 -20.63 17.80
N ILE A 576 -20.26 -19.78 16.77
CA ILE A 576 -20.63 -18.38 16.91
C ILE A 576 -22.02 -18.13 16.34
N LYS A 577 -22.77 -17.29 17.06
CA LYS A 577 -24.00 -16.65 16.57
C LYS A 577 -23.73 -15.16 16.57
N ALA A 578 -23.13 -14.69 15.49
CA ALA A 578 -22.78 -13.29 15.36
C ALA A 578 -23.92 -12.50 14.73
N GLU A 579 -24.21 -11.34 15.30
CA GLU A 579 -25.10 -10.33 14.75
C GLU A 579 -24.26 -9.17 14.22
N THR A 580 -24.76 -8.47 13.21
CA THR A 580 -24.08 -7.31 12.63
C THR A 580 -24.96 -6.08 12.76
N GLU A 581 -24.34 -4.96 13.11
CA GLU A 581 -25.00 -3.68 13.29
C GLU A 581 -24.30 -2.58 12.50
N LEU A 582 -25.03 -1.84 11.65
CA LEU A 582 -24.49 -0.63 11.03
C LEU A 582 -24.49 0.50 12.07
N CYS A 583 -23.30 0.97 12.44
CA CYS A 583 -23.14 2.11 13.34
C CYS A 583 -23.64 3.40 12.66
N ARG A 584 -24.60 4.08 13.30
CA ARG A 584 -25.32 5.22 12.72
C ARG A 584 -24.87 6.57 13.26
N GLU A 585 -24.00 6.57 14.28
CA GLU A 585 -23.55 7.80 14.94
C GLU A 585 -22.17 7.63 15.59
N GLY A 586 -21.52 8.74 15.87
CA GLY A 586 -20.22 8.78 16.54
C GLY A 586 -19.04 8.51 15.61
N VAL A 587 -17.87 8.24 16.22
CA VAL A 587 -16.59 8.09 15.49
C VAL A 587 -16.61 6.91 14.50
N LEU A 588 -17.40 5.88 14.79
CA LEU A 588 -17.51 4.68 13.96
C LEU A 588 -18.69 4.72 12.98
N GLU A 589 -19.33 5.86 12.79
CA GLU A 589 -20.46 6.00 11.85
C GLU A 589 -20.10 5.45 10.46
N GLY A 590 -21.05 4.70 9.87
CA GLY A 590 -20.89 4.06 8.55
C GLY A 590 -20.15 2.72 8.57
N ASN A 591 -19.64 2.28 9.74
CA ASN A 591 -19.02 0.98 9.89
C ASN A 591 -20.03 -0.08 10.36
N VAL A 592 -19.82 -1.33 9.96
CA VAL A 592 -20.57 -2.48 10.46
C VAL A 592 -19.81 -3.09 11.63
N LEU A 593 -20.44 -3.15 12.80
CA LEU A 593 -19.94 -3.80 14.01
C LEU A 593 -20.40 -5.25 14.05
N ILE A 594 -19.68 -6.10 14.79
CA ILE A 594 -20.04 -7.50 15.04
C ILE A 594 -20.27 -7.67 16.53
N HIS A 595 -21.46 -8.21 16.90
CA HIS A 595 -21.78 -8.60 18.25
C HIS A 595 -21.94 -10.12 18.32
N LEU A 596 -21.32 -10.74 19.32
CA LEU A 596 -21.41 -12.19 19.50
C LEU A 596 -21.34 -12.56 20.99
N PRO A 597 -22.03 -13.65 21.40
CA PRO A 597 -21.81 -14.23 22.71
C PRO A 597 -20.36 -14.67 22.89
N GLY A 598 -19.80 -14.48 24.05
CA GLY A 598 -18.45 -14.91 24.41
C GLY A 598 -18.31 -15.11 25.91
N TYR A 599 -17.10 -15.32 26.36
CA TYR A 599 -16.80 -15.56 27.77
C TYR A 599 -15.67 -14.67 28.24
N ARG A 600 -15.76 -14.26 29.52
CA ARG A 600 -14.64 -13.70 30.27
C ARG A 600 -14.15 -14.70 31.30
N MET A 601 -12.84 -14.93 31.33
CA MET A 601 -12.20 -15.77 32.33
C MET A 601 -11.73 -14.91 33.49
N GLU A 602 -12.30 -15.12 34.68
CA GLU A 602 -12.01 -14.36 35.89
C GLU A 602 -11.06 -15.17 36.80
N SER A 603 -9.85 -14.66 37.01
CA SER A 603 -8.85 -15.26 37.89
C SER A 603 -9.00 -14.75 39.33
N SER A 604 -8.42 -15.46 40.30
CA SER A 604 -8.18 -14.96 41.65
C SER A 604 -7.07 -13.91 41.66
N ASP A 605 -6.86 -13.24 42.79
CA ASP A 605 -5.76 -12.28 43.00
C ASP A 605 -4.37 -12.94 42.98
N ALA A 606 -4.31 -14.28 43.07
CA ALA A 606 -3.05 -15.03 43.02
C ALA A 606 -2.48 -15.06 41.60
N LEU A 607 -1.19 -14.82 41.45
CA LEU A 607 -0.49 -14.86 40.14
C LEU A 607 -0.58 -16.27 39.50
N TYR A 608 -0.50 -17.32 40.31
CA TYR A 608 -0.66 -18.71 39.91
C TYR A 608 -1.65 -19.41 40.86
N SER A 609 -2.54 -20.26 40.31
CA SER A 609 -3.55 -20.99 41.07
C SER A 609 -3.76 -22.39 40.46
N GLU A 610 -4.07 -23.35 41.31
CA GLU A 610 -4.56 -24.65 40.87
C GLU A 610 -6.03 -24.63 40.44
N GLU A 611 -6.76 -23.57 40.82
CA GLU A 611 -8.14 -23.36 40.43
C GLU A 611 -8.23 -22.80 39.00
N ARG A 612 -9.05 -23.41 38.16
CA ARG A 612 -9.37 -22.88 36.83
C ARG A 612 -10.11 -21.53 36.99
N PRO A 613 -9.76 -20.48 36.19
CA PRO A 613 -10.51 -19.23 36.20
C PRO A 613 -12.01 -19.43 35.97
N LYS A 614 -12.83 -18.66 36.65
CA LYS A 614 -14.29 -18.72 36.47
C LYS A 614 -14.67 -18.17 35.11
N ARG A 615 -15.64 -18.81 34.49
CA ARG A 615 -16.23 -18.37 33.24
C ARG A 615 -17.46 -17.52 33.51
N THR A 616 -17.50 -16.33 32.93
CA THR A 616 -18.65 -15.41 32.94
C THR A 616 -19.08 -15.14 31.50
N ASP A 617 -20.38 -15.30 31.20
CA ASP A 617 -20.92 -15.02 29.87
C ASP A 617 -20.94 -13.51 29.64
N VAL A 618 -20.49 -13.09 28.46
CA VAL A 618 -20.44 -11.68 28.03
C VAL A 618 -20.87 -11.55 26.56
N THR A 619 -21.30 -10.38 26.18
CA THR A 619 -21.41 -10.02 24.76
C THR A 619 -20.12 -9.35 24.34
N LEU A 620 -19.49 -9.87 23.28
CA LEU A 620 -18.29 -9.30 22.68
C LEU A 620 -18.68 -8.38 21.53
N THR A 621 -18.01 -7.25 21.42
CA THR A 621 -18.14 -6.32 20.29
C THR A 621 -16.84 -6.22 19.55
N ALA A 622 -16.85 -6.51 18.24
CA ALA A 622 -15.71 -6.34 17.36
C ALA A 622 -15.98 -5.23 16.33
N ILE A 623 -14.96 -4.45 16.05
CA ILE A 623 -14.99 -3.36 15.08
C ILE A 623 -14.06 -3.64 13.91
N PRO A 624 -14.25 -3.00 12.73
CA PRO A 624 -13.28 -3.09 11.65
C PRO A 624 -11.86 -2.71 12.11
N TYR A 625 -10.87 -3.53 11.78
CA TYR A 625 -9.48 -3.31 12.20
C TYR A 625 -8.95 -1.93 11.79
N TYR A 626 -9.26 -1.44 10.60
CA TYR A 626 -8.78 -0.11 10.19
C TYR A 626 -9.31 1.04 11.07
N ALA A 627 -10.37 0.81 11.84
CA ALA A 627 -11.01 1.83 12.68
C ALA A 627 -10.50 1.84 14.14
N TRP A 628 -9.59 0.93 14.52
CA TRP A 628 -9.06 0.91 15.89
C TRP A 628 -8.29 2.19 16.26
N ALA A 629 -8.12 2.47 17.55
CA ALA A 629 -7.45 3.65 18.12
C ALA A 629 -8.06 5.01 17.70
N ASN A 630 -9.31 5.04 17.23
CA ASN A 630 -10.03 6.28 16.96
C ASN A 630 -10.82 6.82 18.16
N ARG A 631 -10.87 6.06 19.27
CA ARG A 631 -11.62 6.37 20.49
C ARG A 631 -10.72 6.52 21.73
N GLY A 632 -9.46 6.94 21.49
CA GLY A 632 -8.42 7.10 22.50
C GLY A 632 -7.60 5.84 22.74
N GLU A 633 -6.63 5.96 23.66
CA GLU A 633 -5.73 4.87 24.03
C GLU A 633 -6.51 3.79 24.77
N ASN A 634 -6.47 2.55 24.27
CA ASN A 634 -7.02 1.38 24.92
C ASN A 634 -6.38 0.10 24.41
N GLN A 635 -6.72 -1.06 25.00
CA GLN A 635 -6.27 -2.36 24.51
C GLN A 635 -6.92 -2.67 23.17
N MET A 636 -6.17 -3.33 22.27
CA MET A 636 -6.70 -3.84 21.01
C MET A 636 -6.14 -5.24 20.74
N ARG A 637 -6.96 -6.14 20.17
CA ARG A 637 -6.54 -7.47 19.77
C ARG A 637 -7.33 -7.99 18.57
N VAL A 638 -6.63 -8.59 17.60
CA VAL A 638 -7.24 -9.24 16.41
C VAL A 638 -7.48 -10.73 16.68
N TRP A 639 -6.45 -11.45 17.14
CA TRP A 639 -6.51 -12.88 17.38
C TRP A 639 -6.99 -13.18 18.79
N MET A 640 -8.15 -13.81 18.90
CA MET A 640 -8.79 -14.10 20.17
C MET A 640 -8.79 -15.60 20.46
N PRO A 641 -8.47 -16.03 21.71
CA PRO A 641 -8.53 -17.45 22.07
C PRO A 641 -9.92 -18.03 21.86
N GLU A 642 -9.98 -19.24 21.28
CA GLU A 642 -11.21 -20.01 21.09
C GLU A 642 -11.40 -21.02 22.23
N GLU A 643 -12.65 -21.18 22.70
CA GLU A 643 -12.97 -22.17 23.75
C GLU A 643 -14.27 -22.95 23.46
#